data_55e92046cd678ca1f52a7e898903e7f5
#
_entry.id   55e92046cd678ca1f52a7e898903e7f5
#
_cell.length_a   1.000
_cell.length_b   1.000
_cell.length_c   1.000
_cell.angle_alpha   90.00
_cell.angle_beta   90.00
_cell.angle_gamma   90.00
#
_symmetry.space_group_name_H-M   'P 1'
#
loop_
_entity.id
_entity.type
_entity.pdbx_description
1 polymer ?
#
loop_
_entity_poly.entity_id
_entity_poly.type
_entity_poly.pdbx_seq_one_letter_code
_entity_poly.pdbx_strand_id
1 'polypeptide(L)'
;MRRIKFQNNVSIVPECCAFLPRAISIVTCTLLLLLSFSGFAQNRINISGVVKDAAGRPLSGASVTLYTAKDTVLVKAAFTDNKGFYLFDGVKASTYLVSVSAIGYIKSFTKIIVSDTSTNLVAIITLVNEVKGLKEITVQATKPLFEQKADKMVVNVNASPSNAGANALEVLEKSPGITVDKDGNISLKGKAGVQIFIDGKPSYISGQDLANYLRNLQGTQLDQIEIMTNPSAKFDAAGNSGIINIKIKKTSQVGFNLSLNAGYTQGIYARNNQDINFNYRKNRINIFSTFSRNERNTERTFIIERKFRGAVDKEIKSLFNQVSVNKSWNGSNSFKVGADISISPKTTMGAVVGGFYNPENATNTGNIFIADPNNTPQGKTFSKSISRLSWQNLSSNFNFRHKIDSTGKELTAELDYLNYSADNTQNLSNYFYDASGAVNGRPDTLYGNLPQQISIYSAKADFVLPLKKGAKLEAGIKAAFVETDANAVYDSLINKILIRDVGRSNHFIYDERIAAAYVSYGRPITKKITGQFGLRVENTLAHGNQITTNEKFRLNYTQLFPTAYLSYAVNKKHNWSVNYGRRLRRPDYASLNPFATFLDRYTFTQGNPNLRPQFSHNMELSHTFKSFLTTTINYTKTNNIIQTVLEQNEQTNQTFGKEQNIANQRQYGISVSAFKQFKKVSGNIYVNLYNNEFKGLVNNTLVTMGATTAMFNASASYKFKNGIVAELNGFCRTAGVEGIFSIQALGGVNVGASMPMFKNKATLRLSARDIFWTQKVNGYSRFGTVDAAFNILPDSRTVGLTFGYRFTKGKLNNNKRKVGGAADEQSRVKGIDN
;
A
#
# COMPACT_ATOMS: atom_id res chain seq x y z
N MET A 1 -15.90 -5.09 46.32
CA MET A 1 -16.90 -6.13 46.03
C MET A 1 -18.05 -5.53 45.24
N ARG A 2 -18.08 -5.67 43.93
CA ARG A 2 -19.25 -5.49 43.06
C ARG A 2 -19.28 -6.70 42.12
N ARG A 3 -20.30 -7.55 42.34
CA ARG A 3 -20.56 -8.74 41.51
C ARG A 3 -20.87 -8.31 40.07
N ILE A 4 -20.04 -8.73 39.10
CA ILE A 4 -20.35 -8.67 37.70
C ILE A 4 -21.04 -9.98 37.37
N LYS A 5 -22.36 -9.96 37.23
CA LYS A 5 -23.13 -11.07 36.65
C LYS A 5 -22.84 -11.11 35.13
N PHE A 6 -22.22 -12.19 34.68
CA PHE A 6 -22.18 -12.51 33.25
C PHE A 6 -23.54 -13.14 32.87
N GLN A 7 -24.35 -12.39 32.12
CA GLN A 7 -25.49 -12.99 31.43
C GLN A 7 -25.02 -13.53 30.08
N ASN A 8 -25.16 -14.82 29.90
CA ASN A 8 -25.10 -15.50 28.60
C ASN A 8 -26.32 -15.05 27.78
N ASN A 9 -26.14 -14.08 26.92
CA ASN A 9 -26.89 -13.85 25.67
C ASN A 9 -26.36 -12.61 25.02
N VAL A 10 -25.38 -12.77 24.14
CA VAL A 10 -24.90 -11.67 23.29
C VAL A 10 -24.96 -12.13 21.85
N SER A 11 -26.10 -11.95 21.24
CA SER A 11 -26.20 -11.69 19.81
C SER A 11 -25.79 -10.23 19.59
N ILE A 12 -24.51 -9.92 19.71
CA ILE A 12 -23.97 -8.62 19.32
C ILE A 12 -23.75 -8.70 17.82
N VAL A 13 -24.73 -8.27 17.04
CA VAL A 13 -24.48 -7.74 15.71
C VAL A 13 -23.59 -6.51 15.95
N PRO A 14 -22.35 -6.47 15.47
CA PRO A 14 -21.50 -5.31 15.71
C PRO A 14 -22.21 -4.08 15.14
N GLU A 15 -22.34 -3.03 15.94
CA GLU A 15 -22.97 -1.77 15.56
C GLU A 15 -22.45 -1.19 14.24
N CYS A 16 -21.25 -1.58 13.80
CA CYS A 16 -20.68 -1.19 12.52
C CYS A 16 -21.50 -1.68 11.31
N CYS A 17 -22.13 -2.86 11.38
CA CYS A 17 -23.00 -3.37 10.30
C CYS A 17 -24.46 -2.91 10.46
N ALA A 18 -24.88 -2.52 11.67
CA ALA A 18 -26.23 -1.96 11.89
C ALA A 18 -26.37 -0.52 11.33
N PHE A 19 -25.26 0.21 11.17
CA PHE A 19 -25.24 1.53 10.52
C PHE A 19 -25.30 1.45 8.98
N LEU A 20 -24.91 0.31 8.40
CA LEU A 20 -24.90 0.17 6.93
C LEU A 20 -26.29 0.37 6.28
N PRO A 21 -27.41 -0.22 6.80
CA PRO A 21 -28.73 0.00 6.21
C PRO A 21 -29.20 1.46 6.34
N ARG A 22 -28.83 2.16 7.42
CA ARG A 22 -29.17 3.59 7.59
C ARG A 22 -28.27 4.52 6.76
N ALA A 23 -26.97 4.22 6.67
CA ALA A 23 -26.06 4.95 5.81
C ALA A 23 -26.35 4.72 4.34
N ILE A 24 -26.72 3.50 3.94
CA ILE A 24 -27.16 3.17 2.58
C ILE A 24 -28.49 3.85 2.27
N SER A 25 -29.43 3.93 3.21
CA SER A 25 -30.68 4.68 3.02
C SER A 25 -30.43 6.17 2.87
N ILE A 26 -29.54 6.76 3.65
CA ILE A 26 -29.18 8.18 3.52
C ILE A 26 -28.41 8.44 2.22
N VAL A 27 -27.46 7.58 1.86
CA VAL A 27 -26.70 7.68 0.61
C VAL A 27 -27.59 7.38 -0.60
N THR A 28 -28.53 6.43 -0.50
CA THR A 28 -29.48 6.13 -1.56
C THR A 28 -30.51 7.25 -1.70
N CYS A 29 -30.99 7.84 -0.62
CA CYS A 29 -31.85 9.05 -0.68
C CYS A 29 -31.09 10.27 -1.20
N THR A 30 -29.83 10.46 -0.82
CA THR A 30 -29.00 11.56 -1.32
C THR A 30 -28.61 11.34 -2.79
N LEU A 31 -28.40 10.09 -3.20
CA LEU A 31 -28.15 9.73 -4.60
C LEU A 31 -29.41 9.82 -5.46
N LEU A 32 -30.58 9.45 -4.92
CA LEU A 32 -31.90 9.65 -5.58
C LEU A 32 -32.27 11.12 -5.65
N LEU A 33 -31.98 11.93 -4.63
CA LEU A 33 -32.14 13.38 -4.68
C LEU A 33 -31.19 14.06 -5.68
N LEU A 34 -29.99 13.52 -5.88
CA LEU A 34 -29.05 14.01 -6.91
C LEU A 34 -29.43 13.55 -8.31
N LEU A 35 -30.18 12.46 -8.45
CA LEU A 35 -30.73 12.00 -9.75
C LEU A 35 -32.01 12.74 -10.16
N SER A 36 -32.68 13.39 -9.22
CA SER A 36 -33.93 14.17 -9.51
C SER A 36 -33.68 15.55 -10.12
N PHE A 37 -32.42 15.98 -10.28
CA PHE A 37 -32.08 17.23 -10.95
C PHE A 37 -31.85 17.10 -12.47
N SER A 38 -32.45 16.15 -13.13
CA SER A 38 -32.43 16.04 -14.58
C SER A 38 -33.78 16.44 -15.17
N GLY A 39 -33.92 17.69 -15.51
CA GLY A 39 -35.08 18.09 -16.30
C GLY A 39 -35.38 19.58 -16.35
N PHE A 40 -34.37 20.40 -16.60
CA PHE A 40 -34.72 21.71 -17.26
C PHE A 40 -34.26 21.59 -18.71
N ALA A 41 -35.24 21.39 -19.61
CA ALA A 41 -35.05 21.62 -21.02
C ALA A 41 -34.79 23.13 -21.21
N GLN A 42 -33.50 23.48 -21.32
CA GLN A 42 -33.11 24.85 -21.63
C GLN A 42 -33.09 24.99 -23.15
N ASN A 43 -33.75 26.03 -23.67
CA ASN A 43 -33.67 26.43 -25.07
C ASN A 43 -32.17 26.53 -25.46
N ARG A 44 -31.77 25.73 -26.45
CA ARG A 44 -30.42 25.68 -26.97
C ARG A 44 -30.37 26.41 -28.30
N ILE A 45 -29.52 27.42 -28.38
CA ILE A 45 -29.41 28.36 -29.49
C ILE A 45 -28.12 28.02 -30.27
N ASN A 46 -28.17 28.20 -31.60
CA ASN A 46 -26.99 28.03 -32.44
C ASN A 46 -26.33 29.38 -32.71
N ILE A 47 -24.99 29.43 -32.57
CA ILE A 47 -24.19 30.62 -32.89
C ILE A 47 -23.29 30.27 -34.08
N SER A 48 -23.35 31.07 -35.15
CA SER A 48 -22.53 30.86 -36.33
C SER A 48 -21.87 32.16 -36.79
N GLY A 49 -20.75 32.05 -37.48
CA GLY A 49 -20.03 33.19 -38.03
C GLY A 49 -18.98 32.83 -39.07
N VAL A 50 -18.31 33.83 -39.64
CA VAL A 50 -17.24 33.65 -40.64
C VAL A 50 -15.95 34.33 -40.18
N VAL A 51 -14.83 33.68 -40.33
CA VAL A 51 -13.51 34.20 -40.06
C VAL A 51 -12.77 34.49 -41.36
N LYS A 52 -12.25 35.71 -41.51
CA LYS A 52 -11.48 36.18 -42.70
C LYS A 52 -10.12 36.75 -42.29
N ASP A 53 -9.20 36.82 -43.24
CA ASP A 53 -7.97 37.59 -43.08
C ASP A 53 -8.16 39.08 -43.41
N ALA A 54 -7.13 39.89 -43.18
CA ALA A 54 -7.15 41.34 -43.49
C ALA A 54 -7.34 41.65 -44.98
N ALA A 55 -7.12 40.68 -45.88
CA ALA A 55 -7.37 40.79 -47.32
C ALA A 55 -8.78 40.31 -47.73
N GLY A 56 -9.62 39.96 -46.76
CA GLY A 56 -11.00 39.52 -47.00
C GLY A 56 -11.16 38.04 -47.40
N ARG A 57 -10.09 37.26 -47.44
CA ARG A 57 -10.07 35.82 -47.78
C ARG A 57 -10.54 34.97 -46.60
N PRO A 58 -11.41 33.97 -46.80
CA PRO A 58 -11.86 33.09 -45.73
C PRO A 58 -10.69 32.27 -45.14
N LEU A 59 -10.63 32.15 -43.82
CA LEU A 59 -9.63 31.39 -43.13
C LEU A 59 -10.18 30.02 -42.71
N SER A 60 -9.74 29.00 -43.42
CA SER A 60 -10.07 27.59 -43.09
C SER A 60 -9.19 27.07 -41.94
N GLY A 61 -9.76 26.25 -41.06
CA GLY A 61 -9.04 25.61 -39.93
C GLY A 61 -8.70 26.56 -38.77
N ALA A 62 -9.25 27.78 -38.76
CA ALA A 62 -9.14 28.68 -37.59
C ALA A 62 -9.86 28.08 -36.39
N SER A 63 -9.19 28.07 -35.22
CA SER A 63 -9.80 27.65 -33.98
C SER A 63 -10.67 28.76 -33.40
N VAL A 64 -11.94 28.51 -33.24
CA VAL A 64 -12.93 29.41 -32.64
C VAL A 64 -13.38 28.85 -31.31
N THR A 65 -13.22 29.62 -30.23
CA THR A 65 -13.55 29.20 -28.86
C THR A 65 -14.52 30.18 -28.24
N LEU A 66 -15.54 29.62 -27.59
CA LEU A 66 -16.59 30.36 -26.91
C LEU A 66 -16.37 30.35 -25.42
N TYR A 67 -16.24 31.50 -24.78
CA TYR A 67 -16.07 31.66 -23.34
C TYR A 67 -17.27 32.42 -22.74
N THR A 68 -17.57 32.18 -21.48
CA THR A 68 -18.45 33.05 -20.71
C THR A 68 -17.77 34.43 -20.52
N ALA A 69 -18.49 35.53 -20.74
CA ALA A 69 -17.92 36.88 -20.65
C ALA A 69 -17.59 37.30 -19.22
N LYS A 70 -18.17 36.63 -18.19
CA LYS A 70 -18.02 37.00 -16.76
C LYS A 70 -16.76 36.43 -16.10
N ASP A 71 -16.38 35.20 -16.43
CA ASP A 71 -15.32 34.43 -15.76
C ASP A 71 -14.38 33.72 -16.75
N THR A 72 -14.52 34.01 -18.05
CA THR A 72 -13.69 33.42 -19.14
C THR A 72 -13.58 31.88 -19.10
N VAL A 73 -14.65 31.19 -18.67
CA VAL A 73 -14.74 29.74 -18.71
C VAL A 73 -15.06 29.26 -20.10
N LEU A 74 -14.34 28.28 -20.63
CA LEU A 74 -14.57 27.69 -21.94
C LEU A 74 -15.91 26.95 -21.97
N VAL A 75 -16.77 27.36 -22.90
CA VAL A 75 -18.10 26.80 -23.14
C VAL A 75 -18.06 25.78 -24.26
N LYS A 76 -17.54 26.21 -25.45
CA LYS A 76 -17.41 25.37 -26.65
C LYS A 76 -16.21 25.77 -27.50
N ALA A 77 -15.80 24.86 -28.41
CA ALA A 77 -14.79 25.13 -29.43
C ALA A 77 -15.20 24.48 -30.73
N ALA A 78 -14.86 25.16 -31.85
CA ALA A 78 -15.10 24.75 -33.22
C ALA A 78 -13.92 25.14 -34.11
N PHE A 79 -13.80 24.54 -35.29
CA PHE A 79 -12.87 24.97 -36.34
C PHE A 79 -13.68 25.50 -37.53
N THR A 80 -13.12 26.49 -38.22
CA THR A 80 -13.72 27.00 -39.44
C THR A 80 -13.55 26.01 -40.60
N ASP A 81 -14.59 25.90 -41.43
CA ASP A 81 -14.57 25.13 -42.66
C ASP A 81 -13.79 25.85 -43.79
N ASN A 82 -13.81 25.30 -45.02
CA ASN A 82 -13.15 25.88 -46.19
C ASN A 82 -13.66 27.24 -46.64
N LYS A 83 -14.85 27.66 -46.15
CA LYS A 83 -15.45 28.99 -46.40
C LYS A 83 -15.24 29.92 -45.20
N GLY A 84 -14.45 29.53 -44.22
CA GLY A 84 -14.21 30.26 -42.98
C GLY A 84 -15.37 30.22 -42.00
N PHE A 85 -16.40 29.40 -42.23
CA PHE A 85 -17.60 29.29 -41.40
C PHE A 85 -17.39 28.41 -40.19
N TYR A 86 -17.95 28.82 -39.03
CA TYR A 86 -18.00 28.02 -37.81
C TYR A 86 -19.39 28.04 -37.20
N LEU A 87 -19.69 26.97 -36.41
CA LEU A 87 -20.99 26.80 -35.75
C LEU A 87 -20.77 26.28 -34.31
N PHE A 88 -21.41 26.90 -33.34
CA PHE A 88 -21.61 26.39 -31.99
C PHE A 88 -23.09 26.07 -31.83
N ASP A 89 -23.41 24.78 -31.71
CA ASP A 89 -24.76 24.28 -31.51
C ASP A 89 -25.12 24.24 -30.03
N GLY A 90 -26.36 24.46 -29.67
CA GLY A 90 -26.88 24.23 -28.33
C GLY A 90 -26.26 25.09 -27.23
N VAL A 91 -26.05 26.36 -27.45
CA VAL A 91 -25.55 27.35 -26.49
C VAL A 91 -26.75 27.99 -25.75
N LYS A 92 -26.57 28.36 -24.48
CA LYS A 92 -27.61 29.04 -23.68
C LYS A 92 -27.61 30.55 -23.94
N ALA A 93 -28.78 31.20 -23.79
CA ALA A 93 -28.87 32.66 -23.80
C ALA A 93 -27.99 33.28 -22.71
N SER A 94 -26.99 34.08 -23.10
CA SER A 94 -26.02 34.74 -22.20
C SER A 94 -25.08 35.66 -22.98
N THR A 95 -24.21 36.39 -22.26
CA THR A 95 -23.11 37.13 -22.88
C THR A 95 -21.87 36.25 -22.94
N TYR A 96 -21.31 36.14 -24.14
CA TYR A 96 -20.11 35.34 -24.42
C TYR A 96 -18.98 36.17 -25.00
N LEU A 97 -17.77 35.60 -24.92
CA LEU A 97 -16.60 36.09 -25.59
C LEU A 97 -16.14 35.01 -26.60
N VAL A 98 -16.22 35.33 -27.88
CA VAL A 98 -15.72 34.50 -28.97
C VAL A 98 -14.23 34.84 -29.14
N SER A 99 -13.36 33.86 -29.04
CA SER A 99 -11.94 34.02 -29.33
C SER A 99 -11.60 33.23 -30.58
N VAL A 100 -10.93 33.88 -31.53
CA VAL A 100 -10.51 33.26 -32.78
C VAL A 100 -9.00 33.31 -32.88
N SER A 101 -8.41 32.15 -33.23
CA SER A 101 -6.97 32.01 -33.44
C SER A 101 -6.69 31.19 -34.69
N ALA A 102 -5.71 31.58 -35.47
CA ALA A 102 -5.18 30.85 -36.62
C ALA A 102 -3.68 30.97 -36.68
N ILE A 103 -2.99 29.98 -37.25
CA ILE A 103 -1.53 29.98 -37.36
C ILE A 103 -1.09 31.19 -38.24
N GLY A 104 -0.17 31.99 -37.70
CA GLY A 104 0.33 33.19 -38.38
C GLY A 104 -0.56 34.45 -38.19
N TYR A 105 -1.59 34.41 -37.34
CA TYR A 105 -2.49 35.54 -37.08
C TYR A 105 -2.55 35.88 -35.58
N ILE A 106 -2.75 37.16 -35.28
CA ILE A 106 -2.97 37.64 -33.91
C ILE A 106 -4.35 37.17 -33.45
N LYS A 107 -4.38 36.57 -32.24
CA LYS A 107 -5.62 36.09 -31.60
C LYS A 107 -6.60 37.24 -31.39
N SER A 108 -7.82 37.14 -31.93
CA SER A 108 -8.88 38.12 -31.78
C SER A 108 -9.94 37.68 -30.74
N PHE A 109 -10.56 38.67 -30.07
CA PHE A 109 -11.63 38.45 -29.11
C PHE A 109 -12.83 39.33 -29.47
N THR A 110 -14.01 38.74 -29.58
CA THR A 110 -15.26 39.45 -29.87
C THR A 110 -16.32 39.12 -28.83
N LYS A 111 -16.91 40.15 -28.19
CA LYS A 111 -17.99 39.96 -27.22
C LYS A 111 -19.29 39.83 -27.98
N ILE A 112 -20.12 38.82 -27.65
CA ILE A 112 -21.43 38.58 -28.24
C ILE A 112 -22.49 38.42 -27.16
N ILE A 113 -23.70 38.90 -27.44
CA ILE A 113 -24.89 38.70 -26.59
C ILE A 113 -25.82 37.76 -27.32
N VAL A 114 -26.17 36.64 -26.69
CA VAL A 114 -27.06 35.61 -27.25
C VAL A 114 -28.41 35.72 -26.55
N SER A 115 -29.48 36.08 -27.30
CA SER A 115 -30.85 36.20 -26.80
C SER A 115 -31.76 35.10 -27.37
N ASP A 116 -32.88 34.80 -26.69
CA ASP A 116 -33.77 33.67 -27.00
C ASP A 116 -34.51 33.74 -28.35
N THR A 117 -34.42 34.85 -29.08
CA THR A 117 -35.33 35.13 -30.19
C THR A 117 -34.72 35.17 -31.59
N SER A 118 -33.46 34.78 -31.77
CA SER A 118 -32.82 34.88 -33.09
C SER A 118 -31.76 33.82 -33.35
N THR A 119 -31.61 33.39 -34.61
CA THR A 119 -30.39 32.79 -35.18
C THR A 119 -29.29 33.83 -35.03
N ASN A 120 -28.38 33.62 -34.02
CA ASN A 120 -27.35 34.62 -33.74
C ASN A 120 -26.19 34.45 -34.72
N LEU A 121 -26.21 35.23 -35.81
CA LEU A 121 -25.10 35.44 -36.72
C LEU A 121 -24.09 36.38 -36.04
N VAL A 122 -22.90 35.88 -35.77
CA VAL A 122 -21.80 36.72 -35.32
C VAL A 122 -21.24 37.49 -36.51
N ALA A 123 -20.94 38.77 -36.32
CA ALA A 123 -20.29 39.57 -37.36
C ALA A 123 -18.95 38.92 -37.81
N ILE A 124 -18.58 39.17 -39.09
CA ILE A 124 -17.31 38.65 -39.65
C ILE A 124 -16.14 39.01 -38.73
N ILE A 125 -15.40 38.01 -38.29
CA ILE A 125 -14.19 38.21 -37.46
C ILE A 125 -12.97 38.25 -38.39
N THR A 126 -12.30 39.42 -38.43
CA THR A 126 -11.09 39.61 -39.25
C THR A 126 -9.84 39.41 -38.40
N LEU A 127 -8.93 38.52 -38.84
CA LEU A 127 -7.63 38.30 -38.19
C LEU A 127 -6.52 39.04 -38.89
N VAL A 128 -5.61 39.63 -38.11
CA VAL A 128 -4.41 40.33 -38.55
C VAL A 128 -3.21 39.40 -38.48
N ASN A 129 -2.33 39.43 -39.49
CA ASN A 129 -1.12 38.58 -39.52
C ASN A 129 -0.17 38.89 -38.37
N GLU A 130 0.31 37.83 -37.70
CA GLU A 130 1.36 37.95 -36.66
C GLU A 130 2.75 37.79 -37.29
N VAL A 131 3.56 38.84 -37.21
CA VAL A 131 4.95 38.85 -37.73
C VAL A 131 5.92 38.41 -36.61
N LYS A 132 5.62 37.30 -35.87
CA LYS A 132 6.56 36.75 -34.87
C LYS A 132 6.61 35.22 -34.94
N GLY A 133 7.83 34.70 -34.87
CA GLY A 133 8.15 33.26 -35.00
C GLY A 133 7.29 32.29 -34.23
N LEU A 134 6.92 31.23 -34.89
CA LEU A 134 6.10 30.10 -34.42
C LEU A 134 6.65 29.51 -33.11
N LYS A 135 5.91 29.64 -32.03
CA LYS A 135 6.04 28.76 -30.87
C LYS A 135 5.19 27.52 -31.12
N GLU A 136 5.85 26.38 -31.09
CA GLU A 136 5.23 25.06 -31.25
C GLU A 136 4.07 24.88 -30.26
N ILE A 137 2.86 24.69 -30.74
CA ILE A 137 1.67 24.35 -29.94
C ILE A 137 1.62 22.84 -29.76
N THR A 138 2.10 22.36 -28.63
CA THR A 138 1.94 20.96 -28.24
C THR A 138 0.51 20.74 -27.73
N VAL A 139 -0.36 20.12 -28.54
CA VAL A 139 -1.67 19.64 -28.10
C VAL A 139 -1.44 18.44 -27.16
N GLN A 140 -1.43 18.65 -25.85
CA GLN A 140 -1.43 17.57 -24.87
C GLN A 140 -2.86 17.01 -24.74
N ALA A 141 -3.09 15.84 -25.32
CA ALA A 141 -4.28 15.06 -24.99
C ALA A 141 -4.27 14.76 -23.48
N THR A 142 -5.30 15.15 -22.75
CA THR A 142 -5.44 14.82 -21.32
C THR A 142 -5.57 13.31 -21.17
N LYS A 143 -4.61 12.70 -20.47
CA LYS A 143 -4.67 11.27 -20.15
C LYS A 143 -5.89 11.02 -19.25
N PRO A 144 -6.60 9.89 -19.43
CA PRO A 144 -7.68 9.51 -18.51
C PRO A 144 -7.11 9.26 -17.11
N LEU A 145 -7.92 9.49 -16.06
CA LEU A 145 -7.50 9.26 -14.67
C LEU A 145 -7.05 7.82 -14.45
N PHE A 146 -7.80 6.86 -14.99
CA PHE A 146 -7.47 5.44 -14.95
C PHE A 146 -7.29 4.91 -16.37
N GLU A 147 -6.20 4.17 -16.57
CA GLU A 147 -5.89 3.51 -17.84
C GLU A 147 -5.56 2.04 -17.56
N GLN A 148 -6.37 1.13 -18.11
CA GLN A 148 -6.07 -0.30 -18.01
C GLN A 148 -5.10 -0.68 -19.11
N LYS A 149 -3.91 -1.15 -18.74
CA LYS A 149 -2.92 -1.80 -19.62
C LYS A 149 -3.02 -3.31 -19.49
N ALA A 150 -2.31 -4.04 -20.36
CA ALA A 150 -2.36 -5.49 -20.33
C ALA A 150 -1.93 -6.08 -18.98
N ASP A 151 -0.86 -5.56 -18.39
CA ASP A 151 -0.21 -6.07 -17.19
C ASP A 151 -0.50 -5.26 -15.92
N LYS A 152 -1.19 -4.11 -16.03
CA LYS A 152 -1.38 -3.17 -14.92
C LYS A 152 -2.53 -2.19 -15.14
N MET A 153 -3.06 -1.69 -14.03
CA MET A 153 -3.88 -0.49 -14.01
C MET A 153 -2.96 0.71 -13.74
N VAL A 154 -3.12 1.78 -14.51
CA VAL A 154 -2.37 3.03 -14.34
C VAL A 154 -3.31 4.10 -13.84
N VAL A 155 -2.99 4.71 -12.71
CA VAL A 155 -3.65 5.91 -12.17
C VAL A 155 -2.82 7.12 -12.57
N ASN A 156 -3.32 7.96 -13.47
CA ASN A 156 -2.66 9.19 -13.89
C ASN A 156 -2.95 10.29 -12.87
N VAL A 157 -2.03 10.52 -11.93
CA VAL A 157 -2.26 11.37 -10.73
C VAL A 157 -2.63 12.80 -11.10
N ASN A 158 -2.07 13.33 -12.18
CA ASN A 158 -2.35 14.69 -12.65
C ASN A 158 -3.73 14.87 -13.29
N ALA A 159 -4.37 13.79 -13.68
CA ALA A 159 -5.70 13.86 -14.30
C ALA A 159 -6.80 14.17 -13.27
N SER A 160 -6.51 14.07 -11.97
CA SER A 160 -7.44 14.44 -10.90
C SER A 160 -7.01 15.71 -10.18
N PRO A 161 -7.78 16.80 -10.23
CA PRO A 161 -7.52 18.02 -9.46
C PRO A 161 -7.47 17.81 -7.95
N SER A 162 -8.19 16.81 -7.42
CA SER A 162 -8.18 16.48 -5.99
C SER A 162 -6.85 15.90 -5.50
N ASN A 163 -5.99 15.46 -6.43
CA ASN A 163 -4.64 14.98 -6.10
C ASN A 163 -3.63 16.13 -5.97
N ALA A 164 -3.98 17.34 -6.38
CA ALA A 164 -3.05 18.48 -6.39
C ALA A 164 -2.60 18.93 -4.99
N GLY A 165 -3.34 18.61 -3.94
CA GLY A 165 -2.96 18.87 -2.54
C GLY A 165 -2.79 17.60 -1.70
N ALA A 166 -2.97 16.42 -2.30
CA ALA A 166 -2.85 15.14 -1.64
C ALA A 166 -1.38 14.66 -1.58
N ASN A 167 -1.04 13.81 -0.61
CA ASN A 167 0.21 13.07 -0.61
C ASN A 167 0.06 11.71 -1.32
N ALA A 168 1.17 10.98 -1.51
CA ALA A 168 1.17 9.71 -2.21
C ALA A 168 0.28 8.66 -1.51
N LEU A 169 0.25 8.62 -0.17
CA LEU A 169 -0.59 7.69 0.57
C LEU A 169 -2.08 7.98 0.34
N GLU A 170 -2.48 9.26 0.39
CA GLU A 170 -3.86 9.68 0.08
C GLU A 170 -4.25 9.39 -1.37
N VAL A 171 -3.30 9.49 -2.31
CA VAL A 171 -3.54 9.11 -3.70
C VAL A 171 -3.72 7.60 -3.84
N LEU A 172 -2.94 6.81 -3.08
CA LEU A 172 -3.10 5.35 -3.01
C LEU A 172 -4.46 4.96 -2.42
N GLU A 173 -4.87 5.58 -1.32
CA GLU A 173 -6.20 5.35 -0.68
C GLU A 173 -7.35 5.60 -1.65
N LYS A 174 -7.19 6.55 -2.58
CA LYS A 174 -8.15 6.86 -3.64
C LYS A 174 -8.01 5.95 -4.87
N SER A 175 -7.00 5.10 -4.91
CA SER A 175 -6.72 4.24 -6.06
C SER A 175 -7.52 2.93 -5.98
N PRO A 176 -8.05 2.44 -7.11
CA PRO A 176 -8.90 1.26 -7.13
C PRO A 176 -8.24 0.01 -6.54
N GLY A 177 -8.93 -0.66 -5.62
CA GLY A 177 -8.50 -1.92 -5.02
C GLY A 177 -7.41 -1.79 -3.97
N ILE A 178 -6.95 -0.60 -3.66
CA ILE A 178 -5.97 -0.35 -2.60
C ILE A 178 -6.72 0.02 -1.32
N THR A 179 -6.29 -0.56 -0.21
CA THR A 179 -6.72 -0.21 1.13
C THR A 179 -5.50 0.06 1.99
N VAL A 180 -5.59 1.08 2.82
CA VAL A 180 -4.53 1.45 3.77
C VAL A 180 -5.12 1.36 5.16
N ASP A 181 -4.51 0.56 6.01
CA ASP A 181 -4.97 0.45 7.41
C ASP A 181 -4.45 1.62 8.26
N LYS A 182 -4.85 1.65 9.53
CA LYS A 182 -4.46 2.69 10.50
C LYS A 182 -2.94 2.80 10.72
N ASP A 183 -2.22 1.70 10.55
CA ASP A 183 -0.77 1.64 10.73
C ASP A 183 -0.03 1.97 9.42
N GLY A 184 -0.78 2.22 8.35
CA GLY A 184 -0.24 2.55 7.04
C GLY A 184 0.15 1.33 6.21
N ASN A 185 -0.24 0.11 6.64
CA ASN A 185 -0.03 -1.08 5.83
C ASN A 185 -0.96 -1.06 4.62
N ILE A 186 -0.39 -1.33 3.46
CA ILE A 186 -1.09 -1.27 2.20
C ILE A 186 -1.49 -2.69 1.79
N SER A 187 -2.78 -2.85 1.46
CA SER A 187 -3.32 -4.10 0.93
C SER A 187 -3.88 -3.87 -0.47
N LEU A 188 -3.82 -4.90 -1.31
CA LEU A 188 -4.38 -4.87 -2.66
C LEU A 188 -5.46 -5.93 -2.81
N LYS A 189 -6.69 -5.50 -3.12
CA LYS A 189 -7.89 -6.37 -3.25
C LYS A 189 -8.13 -7.27 -2.03
N GLY A 190 -7.87 -6.73 -0.82
CA GLY A 190 -8.02 -7.46 0.43
C GLY A 190 -6.87 -8.44 0.76
N LYS A 191 -5.78 -8.43 -0.01
CA LYS A 191 -4.60 -9.25 0.22
C LYS A 191 -3.47 -8.39 0.79
N ALA A 192 -2.96 -8.73 1.96
CA ALA A 192 -1.76 -8.13 2.55
C ALA A 192 -0.48 -8.61 1.84
N GLY A 193 0.65 -7.94 2.08
CA GLY A 193 1.94 -8.30 1.49
C GLY A 193 2.15 -7.78 0.06
N VAL A 194 1.55 -6.63 -0.24
CA VAL A 194 1.82 -5.85 -1.45
C VAL A 194 3.22 -5.25 -1.38
N GLN A 195 3.98 -5.38 -2.44
CA GLN A 195 5.26 -4.69 -2.57
C GLN A 195 5.07 -3.29 -3.14
N ILE A 196 5.58 -2.28 -2.45
CA ILE A 196 5.56 -0.88 -2.92
C ILE A 196 6.87 -0.57 -3.62
N PHE A 197 6.75 -0.07 -4.84
CA PHE A 197 7.86 0.37 -5.67
C PHE A 197 7.77 1.89 -5.90
N ILE A 198 8.92 2.55 -5.88
CA ILE A 198 9.04 3.96 -6.25
C ILE A 198 9.92 4.04 -7.51
N ASP A 199 9.35 4.53 -8.61
CA ASP A 199 10.03 4.58 -9.92
C ASP A 199 10.55 3.24 -10.43
N GLY A 200 9.89 2.14 -10.05
CA GLY A 200 10.28 0.78 -10.39
C GLY A 200 11.30 0.18 -9.43
N LYS A 201 11.58 0.83 -8.30
CA LYS A 201 12.38 0.33 -7.17
C LYS A 201 11.47 -0.07 -6.02
N PRO A 202 11.77 -1.14 -5.30
CA PRO A 202 11.15 -1.33 -4.00
C PRO A 202 11.40 -0.13 -3.10
N SER A 203 10.44 0.16 -2.24
CA SER A 203 10.52 1.31 -1.33
C SER A 203 11.61 1.17 -0.27
N TYR A 204 12.09 -0.04 -0.01
CA TYR A 204 13.07 -0.39 1.03
C TYR A 204 12.65 -0.04 2.46
N ILE A 205 11.39 0.30 2.66
CA ILE A 205 10.75 0.56 3.94
C ILE A 205 9.37 -0.10 3.93
N SER A 206 8.90 -0.53 5.09
CA SER A 206 7.62 -1.22 5.26
C SER A 206 6.82 -0.61 6.42
N GLY A 207 5.58 -1.02 6.60
CA GLY A 207 4.73 -0.60 7.71
C GLY A 207 4.61 0.93 7.85
N GLN A 208 4.77 1.42 9.05
CA GLN A 208 4.61 2.83 9.41
C GLN A 208 5.62 3.75 8.72
N ASP A 209 6.87 3.29 8.53
CA ASP A 209 7.92 4.09 7.87
C ASP A 209 7.60 4.32 6.40
N LEU A 210 7.08 3.30 5.72
CA LEU A 210 6.57 3.43 4.35
C LEU A 210 5.40 4.40 4.28
N ALA A 211 4.45 4.29 5.21
CA ALA A 211 3.32 5.20 5.27
C ALA A 211 3.78 6.65 5.49
N ASN A 212 4.74 6.87 6.38
CA ASN A 212 5.32 8.18 6.63
C ASN A 212 6.04 8.72 5.40
N TYR A 213 6.87 7.91 4.75
CA TYR A 213 7.51 8.28 3.50
C TYR A 213 6.48 8.68 2.42
N LEU A 214 5.40 7.90 2.25
CA LEU A 214 4.35 8.18 1.28
C LEU A 214 3.51 9.43 1.63
N ARG A 215 3.31 9.73 2.92
CA ARG A 215 2.69 10.99 3.37
C ARG A 215 3.53 12.21 3.00
N ASN A 216 4.85 12.05 2.95
CA ASN A 216 5.77 13.14 2.60
C ASN A 216 5.93 13.34 1.09
N LEU A 217 5.65 12.31 0.30
CA LEU A 217 5.68 12.38 -1.14
C LEU A 217 4.39 13.04 -1.65
N GLN A 218 4.50 14.29 -2.11
CA GLN A 218 3.35 15.07 -2.56
C GLN A 218 2.75 14.53 -3.87
N GLY A 219 1.43 14.49 -3.98
CA GLY A 219 0.72 14.08 -5.21
C GLY A 219 1.13 14.88 -6.45
N THR A 220 1.51 16.14 -6.27
CA THR A 220 2.07 16.97 -7.34
C THR A 220 3.43 16.47 -7.87
N GLN A 221 4.15 15.68 -7.09
CA GLN A 221 5.42 15.04 -7.50
C GLN A 221 5.18 13.72 -8.24
N LEU A 222 3.97 13.14 -8.13
CA LEU A 222 3.62 11.89 -8.77
C LEU A 222 3.23 12.12 -10.23
N ASP A 223 3.70 11.25 -11.12
CA ASP A 223 3.24 11.16 -12.51
C ASP A 223 2.07 10.18 -12.61
N GLN A 224 2.32 8.94 -12.19
CA GLN A 224 1.31 7.88 -12.23
C GLN A 224 1.58 6.82 -11.15
N ILE A 225 0.53 6.07 -10.78
CA ILE A 225 0.63 4.88 -9.94
C ILE A 225 0.27 3.68 -10.81
N GLU A 226 1.16 2.70 -10.87
CA GLU A 226 0.96 1.45 -11.59
C GLU A 226 0.59 0.35 -10.59
N ILE A 227 -0.62 -0.21 -10.71
CA ILE A 227 -1.14 -1.27 -9.84
C ILE A 227 -1.08 -2.57 -10.63
N MET A 228 -0.25 -3.51 -10.18
CA MET A 228 0.00 -4.80 -10.81
C MET A 228 -0.39 -5.92 -9.84
N THR A 229 -1.54 -6.51 -10.00
CA THR A 229 -1.97 -7.68 -9.21
C THR A 229 -1.21 -8.94 -9.59
N ASN A 230 -0.86 -9.06 -10.88
CA ASN A 230 -0.02 -10.11 -11.43
C ASN A 230 1.17 -9.46 -12.13
N PRO A 231 2.26 -9.08 -11.43
CA PRO A 231 3.42 -8.44 -12.04
C PRO A 231 4.08 -9.32 -13.12
N SER A 232 4.65 -8.70 -14.17
CA SER A 232 5.30 -9.42 -15.25
C SER A 232 6.55 -10.18 -14.78
N ALA A 233 7.05 -11.12 -15.59
CA ALA A 233 8.23 -11.95 -15.30
C ALA A 233 9.51 -11.15 -14.99
N LYS A 234 9.56 -9.88 -15.34
CA LYS A 234 10.63 -8.94 -15.01
C LYS A 234 10.82 -8.72 -13.50
N PHE A 235 9.71 -8.78 -12.75
CA PHE A 235 9.71 -8.62 -11.30
C PHE A 235 9.98 -9.97 -10.63
N ASP A 236 10.56 -9.95 -9.43
CA ASP A 236 10.79 -11.15 -8.64
C ASP A 236 9.49 -11.94 -8.48
N ALA A 237 9.60 -13.28 -8.45
CA ALA A 237 8.44 -14.15 -8.32
C ALA A 237 7.76 -14.03 -6.95
N ALA A 238 8.42 -13.42 -5.97
CA ALA A 238 7.88 -13.14 -4.65
C ALA A 238 6.80 -12.04 -4.66
N GLY A 239 5.94 -12.06 -3.63
CA GLY A 239 4.82 -11.13 -3.45
C GLY A 239 3.51 -11.67 -3.99
N ASN A 240 2.75 -12.37 -3.13
CA ASN A 240 1.48 -12.99 -3.49
C ASN A 240 0.38 -12.01 -3.92
N SER A 241 0.44 -10.78 -3.41
CA SER A 241 -0.63 -9.78 -3.56
C SER A 241 -0.39 -8.78 -4.69
N GLY A 242 0.81 -8.78 -5.27
CA GLY A 242 1.16 -7.91 -6.39
C GLY A 242 2.11 -6.78 -6.03
N ILE A 243 2.23 -5.82 -6.95
CA ILE A 243 3.13 -4.66 -6.85
C ILE A 243 2.33 -3.38 -7.11
N ILE A 244 2.57 -2.36 -6.29
CA ILE A 244 2.15 -0.98 -6.55
C ILE A 244 3.39 -0.16 -6.83
N ASN A 245 3.53 0.36 -8.05
CA ASN A 245 4.69 1.14 -8.46
C ASN A 245 4.32 2.61 -8.63
N ILE A 246 4.80 3.43 -7.74
CA ILE A 246 4.61 4.88 -7.73
C ILE A 246 5.65 5.52 -8.63
N LYS A 247 5.22 6.10 -9.73
CA LYS A 247 6.08 6.86 -10.64
C LYS A 247 6.10 8.32 -10.23
N ILE A 248 7.27 8.79 -9.85
CA ILE A 248 7.48 10.21 -9.56
C ILE A 248 7.59 10.98 -10.88
N LYS A 249 6.99 12.16 -10.93
CA LYS A 249 7.21 13.10 -12.05
C LYS A 249 8.69 13.34 -12.18
N LYS A 250 9.20 13.01 -13.34
CA LYS A 250 10.57 13.32 -13.69
C LYS A 250 10.67 14.77 -14.13
N THR A 251 10.48 15.61 -13.15
CA THR A 251 10.80 17.02 -13.30
C THR A 251 12.32 17.11 -13.33
N SER A 252 12.86 17.26 -14.52
CA SER A 252 14.19 17.79 -14.71
C SER A 252 14.19 19.29 -14.40
N GLN A 253 13.79 19.65 -13.19
CA GLN A 253 13.96 21.01 -12.72
C GLN A 253 15.45 21.23 -12.50
N VAL A 254 16.05 22.06 -13.35
CA VAL A 254 17.37 22.64 -13.05
C VAL A 254 17.14 23.62 -11.89
N GLY A 255 17.79 23.40 -10.77
CA GLY A 255 17.60 24.18 -9.56
C GLY A 255 17.48 23.32 -8.31
N PHE A 256 16.92 23.85 -7.24
CA PHE A 256 16.71 23.11 -6.01
C PHE A 256 15.23 23.06 -5.59
N ASN A 257 14.88 22.01 -4.89
CA ASN A 257 13.59 21.80 -4.24
C ASN A 257 13.84 21.30 -2.81
N LEU A 258 13.28 22.01 -1.82
CA LEU A 258 13.32 21.63 -0.42
C LEU A 258 11.87 21.56 0.10
N SER A 259 11.49 20.43 0.71
CA SER A 259 10.22 20.27 1.42
C SER A 259 10.50 20.00 2.90
N LEU A 260 9.81 20.70 3.76
CA LEU A 260 9.83 20.52 5.21
C LEU A 260 8.41 20.14 5.65
N ASN A 261 8.27 19.11 6.46
CA ASN A 261 7.00 18.74 7.07
C ASN A 261 7.21 18.53 8.57
N ALA A 262 6.24 18.98 9.36
CA ALA A 262 6.17 18.72 10.79
C ALA A 262 4.72 18.38 11.15
N GLY A 263 4.53 17.31 11.92
CA GLY A 263 3.22 16.86 12.34
C GLY A 263 3.20 16.48 13.81
N TYR A 264 2.07 16.76 14.44
CA TYR A 264 1.73 16.35 15.79
C TYR A 264 0.41 15.57 15.75
N THR A 265 0.35 14.45 16.45
CA THR A 265 -0.85 13.62 16.53
C THR A 265 -1.07 13.20 17.98
N GLN A 266 -2.27 13.41 18.50
CA GLN A 266 -2.69 13.02 19.84
C GLN A 266 -3.63 11.82 19.74
N GLY A 267 -3.22 10.70 20.33
CA GLY A 267 -4.05 9.57 20.71
C GLY A 267 -4.17 9.52 22.23
N ILE A 268 -4.04 8.35 22.87
CA ILE A 268 -3.80 8.25 24.32
C ILE A 268 -2.51 9.02 24.64
N TYR A 269 -1.48 8.86 23.80
CA TYR A 269 -0.20 9.57 23.93
C TYR A 269 0.11 10.42 22.70
N ALA A 270 0.98 11.39 22.90
CA ALA A 270 1.51 12.26 21.85
C ALA A 270 2.42 11.50 20.89
N ARG A 271 2.34 11.87 19.60
CA ARG A 271 3.17 11.37 18.50
C ARG A 271 3.59 12.53 17.65
N ASN A 272 4.82 12.52 17.18
CA ASN A 272 5.33 13.57 16.30
C ASN A 272 6.08 13.00 15.11
N ASN A 273 6.10 13.74 14.01
CA ASN A 273 6.86 13.42 12.82
C ASN A 273 7.46 14.68 12.20
N GLN A 274 8.69 14.56 11.70
CA GLN A 274 9.41 15.61 11.00
C GLN A 274 10.12 15.02 9.79
N ASP A 275 10.03 15.72 8.64
CA ASP A 275 10.61 15.25 7.40
C ASP A 275 11.26 16.41 6.63
N ILE A 276 12.44 16.15 6.08
CA ILE A 276 13.17 17.04 5.21
C ILE A 276 13.46 16.29 3.92
N ASN A 277 13.01 16.85 2.80
CA ASN A 277 13.35 16.33 1.47
C ASN A 277 14.03 17.40 0.66
N PHE A 278 15.21 17.10 0.14
CA PHE A 278 16.03 17.98 -0.67
C PHE A 278 16.31 17.34 -2.03
N ASN A 279 16.25 18.13 -3.11
CA ASN A 279 16.69 17.73 -4.43
C ASN A 279 17.35 18.94 -5.13
N TYR A 280 18.56 18.72 -5.62
CA TYR A 280 19.30 19.71 -6.42
C TYR A 280 19.75 19.11 -7.73
N ARG A 281 19.42 19.79 -8.84
CA ARG A 281 19.83 19.37 -10.15
C ARG A 281 20.44 20.50 -10.94
N LYS A 282 21.65 20.28 -11.44
CA LYS A 282 22.34 21.21 -12.33
C LYS A 282 23.08 20.40 -13.40
N ASN A 283 22.88 20.77 -14.67
CA ASN A 283 23.51 20.11 -15.82
C ASN A 283 23.34 18.58 -15.82
N ARG A 284 24.42 17.84 -15.62
CA ARG A 284 24.50 16.36 -15.65
C ARG A 284 24.34 15.73 -14.28
N ILE A 285 24.32 16.50 -13.22
CA ILE A 285 24.31 16.03 -11.84
C ILE A 285 22.95 16.27 -11.21
N ASN A 286 22.43 15.25 -10.51
CA ASN A 286 21.25 15.31 -9.68
C ASN A 286 21.57 14.74 -8.30
N ILE A 287 21.51 15.57 -7.25
CA ILE A 287 21.73 15.18 -5.85
C ILE A 287 20.39 15.24 -5.14
N PHE A 288 20.09 14.25 -4.34
CA PHE A 288 18.88 14.22 -3.55
C PHE A 288 19.14 13.63 -2.16
N SER A 289 18.41 14.14 -1.18
CA SER A 289 18.42 13.59 0.17
C SER A 289 17.04 13.64 0.80
N THR A 290 16.79 12.69 1.71
CA THR A 290 15.62 12.65 2.57
C THR A 290 16.11 12.35 3.98
N PHE A 291 15.57 13.05 4.95
CA PHE A 291 15.72 12.75 6.37
C PHE A 291 14.33 12.75 7.01
N SER A 292 14.02 11.73 7.80
CA SER A 292 12.74 11.61 8.53
C SER A 292 13.00 11.21 9.97
N ARG A 293 12.28 11.86 10.90
CA ARG A 293 12.22 11.48 12.31
C ARG A 293 10.77 11.32 12.73
N ASN A 294 10.44 10.18 13.34
CA ASN A 294 9.14 9.89 13.91
C ASN A 294 9.31 9.44 15.35
N GLU A 295 8.42 9.90 16.22
CA GLU A 295 8.30 9.41 17.59
C GLU A 295 6.84 9.05 17.85
N ARG A 296 6.63 7.86 18.37
CA ARG A 296 5.30 7.31 18.59
C ARG A 296 5.23 6.61 19.94
N ASN A 297 4.38 7.12 20.82
CA ASN A 297 3.95 6.41 22.00
C ASN A 297 2.59 5.75 21.77
N THR A 298 2.43 4.51 22.16
CA THR A 298 1.17 3.76 21.99
C THR A 298 0.88 2.87 23.18
N GLU A 299 -0.39 2.64 23.40
CA GLU A 299 -0.89 1.64 24.35
C GLU A 299 -1.81 0.67 23.62
N ARG A 300 -1.68 -0.60 23.90
CA ARG A 300 -2.52 -1.66 23.35
C ARG A 300 -2.90 -2.64 24.46
N THR A 301 -4.19 -2.92 24.58
CA THR A 301 -4.68 -3.93 25.53
C THR A 301 -5.01 -5.21 24.76
N PHE A 302 -4.51 -6.34 25.25
CA PHE A 302 -4.84 -7.68 24.79
C PHE A 302 -5.66 -8.38 25.87
N ILE A 303 -6.80 -8.91 25.49
CA ILE A 303 -7.63 -9.79 26.33
C ILE A 303 -7.61 -11.14 25.65
N ILE A 304 -7.17 -12.19 26.35
CA ILE A 304 -7.04 -13.54 25.80
C ILE A 304 -7.75 -14.50 26.76
N GLU A 305 -8.69 -15.26 26.23
CA GLU A 305 -9.40 -16.35 26.93
C GLU A 305 -8.96 -17.68 26.34
N ARG A 306 -8.46 -18.58 27.17
CA ARG A 306 -7.97 -19.90 26.76
C ARG A 306 -8.65 -20.98 27.58
N LYS A 307 -9.08 -22.03 26.89
CA LYS A 307 -9.60 -23.25 27.49
C LYS A 307 -8.65 -24.39 27.15
N PHE A 308 -7.98 -24.93 28.15
CA PHE A 308 -7.12 -26.09 27.94
C PHE A 308 -7.95 -27.35 28.02
N ARG A 309 -7.90 -28.14 26.95
CA ARG A 309 -8.72 -29.37 26.82
C ARG A 309 -7.82 -30.59 26.84
N GLY A 310 -8.26 -31.64 27.50
CA GLY A 310 -7.62 -32.93 27.51
C GLY A 310 -7.43 -33.48 26.09
N ALA A 311 -6.27 -34.06 25.83
CA ALA A 311 -5.91 -34.56 24.49
C ALA A 311 -6.85 -35.69 24.04
N VAL A 312 -7.32 -36.53 24.96
CA VAL A 312 -8.18 -37.71 24.70
C VAL A 312 -9.65 -37.37 24.84
N ASP A 313 -10.06 -36.91 26.05
CA ASP A 313 -11.48 -36.72 26.40
C ASP A 313 -12.08 -35.40 25.87
N LYS A 314 -11.21 -34.44 25.40
CA LYS A 314 -11.62 -33.11 24.95
C LYS A 314 -12.34 -32.26 26.02
N GLU A 315 -12.39 -32.72 27.28
CA GLU A 315 -12.98 -31.98 28.38
C GLU A 315 -12.08 -30.79 28.73
N ILE A 316 -12.69 -29.70 29.23
CA ILE A 316 -11.95 -28.54 29.72
C ILE A 316 -11.27 -28.96 31.03
N LYS A 317 -9.95 -28.75 31.11
CA LYS A 317 -9.15 -29.02 32.31
C LYS A 317 -8.84 -27.75 33.08
N SER A 318 -8.64 -26.62 32.40
CA SER A 318 -8.39 -25.34 33.02
C SER A 318 -8.83 -24.17 32.14
N LEU A 319 -9.15 -23.05 32.77
CA LEU A 319 -9.56 -21.78 32.18
C LEU A 319 -8.50 -20.72 32.50
N PHE A 320 -8.01 -20.03 31.48
CA PHE A 320 -7.04 -18.92 31.62
C PHE A 320 -7.63 -17.64 31.00
N ASN A 321 -7.86 -16.64 31.86
CA ASN A 321 -8.33 -15.31 31.44
C ASN A 321 -7.19 -14.32 31.65
N GLN A 322 -6.68 -13.77 30.56
CA GLN A 322 -5.54 -12.87 30.56
C GLN A 322 -5.92 -11.49 30.08
N VAL A 323 -5.47 -10.46 30.81
CA VAL A 323 -5.52 -9.07 30.37
C VAL A 323 -4.10 -8.51 30.40
N SER A 324 -3.57 -8.17 29.25
CA SER A 324 -2.22 -7.62 29.09
C SER A 324 -2.28 -6.22 28.50
N VAL A 325 -1.50 -5.30 29.05
CA VAL A 325 -1.35 -3.92 28.56
C VAL A 325 0.09 -3.75 28.09
N ASN A 326 0.25 -3.49 26.81
CA ASN A 326 1.53 -3.17 26.19
C ASN A 326 1.62 -1.66 25.98
N LYS A 327 2.62 -1.03 26.59
CA LYS A 327 3.00 0.37 26.39
C LYS A 327 4.30 0.42 25.66
N SER A 328 4.35 1.07 24.50
CA SER A 328 5.59 1.19 23.72
C SER A 328 5.88 2.63 23.32
N TRP A 329 7.15 2.98 23.41
CA TRP A 329 7.74 4.15 22.78
C TRP A 329 8.60 3.67 21.60
N ASN A 330 8.31 4.18 20.41
CA ASN A 330 9.05 3.87 19.19
C ASN A 330 9.63 5.15 18.61
N GLY A 331 10.94 5.19 18.44
CA GLY A 331 11.64 6.17 17.65
C GLY A 331 11.93 5.62 16.25
N SER A 332 11.92 6.47 15.22
CA SER A 332 12.37 6.10 13.89
C SER A 332 13.11 7.27 13.28
N ASN A 333 14.38 7.09 12.99
CA ASN A 333 15.21 8.05 12.28
C ASN A 333 15.67 7.40 10.99
N SER A 334 15.37 7.98 9.83
CA SER A 334 15.80 7.45 8.55
C SER A 334 16.44 8.53 7.69
N PHE A 335 17.43 8.13 6.90
CA PHE A 335 18.08 9.00 5.94
C PHE A 335 18.28 8.29 4.61
N LYS A 336 18.35 9.08 3.55
CA LYS A 336 18.69 8.64 2.20
C LYS A 336 19.40 9.77 1.48
N VAL A 337 20.56 9.48 0.93
CA VAL A 337 21.34 10.42 0.12
C VAL A 337 21.72 9.72 -1.17
N GLY A 338 21.63 10.42 -2.29
CA GLY A 338 21.99 9.84 -3.57
C GLY A 338 22.37 10.88 -4.61
N ALA A 339 23.14 10.41 -5.58
CA ALA A 339 23.56 11.20 -6.73
C ALA A 339 23.37 10.41 -8.03
N ASP A 340 22.89 11.10 -9.07
CA ASP A 340 22.84 10.58 -10.44
C ASP A 340 23.70 11.47 -11.33
N ILE A 341 24.56 10.86 -12.13
CA ILE A 341 25.45 11.54 -13.08
C ILE A 341 25.14 11.04 -14.50
N SER A 342 24.72 11.97 -15.37
CA SER A 342 24.57 11.68 -16.80
C SER A 342 25.94 11.84 -17.48
N ILE A 343 26.68 10.73 -17.62
CA ILE A 343 28.01 10.70 -18.25
C ILE A 343 27.88 11.15 -19.71
N SER A 344 26.82 10.70 -20.38
CA SER A 344 26.45 11.11 -21.72
C SER A 344 24.92 11.24 -21.86
N PRO A 345 24.37 11.76 -22.97
CA PRO A 345 22.93 11.75 -23.23
C PRO A 345 22.30 10.34 -23.21
N LYS A 346 23.11 9.31 -23.42
CA LYS A 346 22.69 7.90 -23.46
C LYS A 346 22.97 7.15 -22.15
N THR A 347 23.96 7.61 -21.34
CA THR A 347 24.48 6.86 -20.18
C THR A 347 24.25 7.64 -18.89
N THR A 348 23.65 7.01 -17.91
CA THR A 348 23.48 7.55 -16.55
C THR A 348 23.97 6.51 -15.52
N MET A 349 24.79 6.95 -14.59
CA MET A 349 25.18 6.19 -13.40
C MET A 349 24.63 6.87 -12.14
N GLY A 350 24.35 6.12 -11.13
CA GLY A 350 23.87 6.64 -9.85
C GLY A 350 24.29 5.79 -8.69
N ALA A 351 24.51 6.46 -7.55
CA ALA A 351 24.75 5.83 -6.27
C ALA A 351 23.75 6.35 -5.24
N VAL A 352 23.33 5.50 -4.34
CA VAL A 352 22.44 5.85 -3.22
C VAL A 352 22.92 5.13 -1.98
N VAL A 353 23.02 5.87 -0.88
CA VAL A 353 23.20 5.35 0.46
C VAL A 353 22.00 5.77 1.31
N GLY A 354 21.48 4.85 2.09
CA GLY A 354 20.36 5.10 3.00
C GLY A 354 20.41 4.18 4.20
N GLY A 355 19.64 4.52 5.21
CA GLY A 355 19.54 3.70 6.38
C GLY A 355 18.51 4.23 7.37
N PHE A 356 18.30 3.46 8.42
CA PHE A 356 17.48 3.87 9.55
C PHE A 356 18.06 3.39 10.87
N TYR A 357 17.62 4.04 11.94
CA TYR A 357 17.83 3.66 13.33
C TYR A 357 16.50 3.80 14.07
N ASN A 358 15.94 2.67 14.50
CA ASN A 358 14.62 2.57 15.11
C ASN A 358 14.75 1.97 16.52
N PRO A 359 14.98 2.80 17.57
CA PRO A 359 14.91 2.36 18.95
C PRO A 359 13.46 2.17 19.40
N GLU A 360 13.21 1.11 20.16
CA GLU A 360 11.92 0.82 20.78
C GLU A 360 12.14 0.44 22.25
N ASN A 361 11.30 0.99 23.13
CA ASN A 361 11.16 0.57 24.51
C ASN A 361 9.72 0.14 24.74
N ALA A 362 9.51 -1.11 25.11
CA ALA A 362 8.18 -1.62 25.41
C ALA A 362 8.11 -2.18 26.83
N THR A 363 6.99 -1.96 27.48
CA THR A 363 6.62 -2.55 28.76
C THR A 363 5.29 -3.25 28.59
N ASN A 364 5.28 -4.55 28.77
CA ASN A 364 4.07 -5.35 28.79
C ASN A 364 3.79 -5.80 30.23
N THR A 365 2.58 -5.56 30.71
CA THR A 365 2.08 -6.03 32.02
C THR A 365 0.85 -6.88 31.80
N GLY A 366 0.83 -8.09 32.35
CA GLY A 366 -0.27 -9.04 32.18
C GLY A 366 -0.76 -9.59 33.51
N ASN A 367 -2.08 -9.68 33.67
CA ASN A 367 -2.73 -10.42 34.74
C ASN A 367 -3.41 -11.65 34.12
N ILE A 368 -3.02 -12.83 34.56
CA ILE A 368 -3.54 -14.12 34.09
C ILE A 368 -4.25 -14.77 35.26
N PHE A 369 -5.58 -14.91 35.16
CA PHE A 369 -6.42 -15.57 36.14
C PHE A 369 -6.65 -17.02 35.71
N ILE A 370 -6.41 -17.95 36.62
CA ILE A 370 -6.47 -19.40 36.39
C ILE A 370 -7.63 -19.93 37.19
N ALA A 371 -8.51 -20.70 36.54
CA ALA A 371 -9.66 -21.34 37.18
C ALA A 371 -9.79 -22.79 36.70
N ASP A 372 -10.53 -23.59 37.50
CA ASP A 372 -10.95 -24.92 37.11
C ASP A 372 -12.12 -24.89 36.11
N PRO A 373 -12.60 -26.04 35.57
CA PRO A 373 -13.71 -26.08 34.64
C PRO A 373 -15.02 -25.48 35.16
N ASN A 374 -15.21 -25.47 36.50
CA ASN A 374 -16.38 -24.90 37.18
C ASN A 374 -16.22 -23.40 37.46
N ASN A 375 -15.16 -22.77 36.94
CA ASN A 375 -14.81 -21.39 37.14
C ASN A 375 -14.40 -21.05 38.60
N THR A 376 -13.95 -22.05 39.38
CA THR A 376 -13.41 -21.85 40.72
C THR A 376 -11.97 -21.34 40.62
N PRO A 377 -11.63 -20.19 41.22
CA PRO A 377 -10.26 -19.67 41.16
C PRO A 377 -9.23 -20.66 41.69
N GLN A 378 -8.19 -20.91 40.92
CA GLN A 378 -7.04 -21.75 41.29
C GLN A 378 -5.77 -20.91 41.57
N GLY A 379 -5.71 -19.71 41.01
CA GLY A 379 -4.59 -18.81 41.22
C GLY A 379 -4.54 -17.68 40.21
N LYS A 380 -3.47 -16.88 40.34
CA LYS A 380 -3.19 -15.76 39.47
C LYS A 380 -1.70 -15.68 39.16
N THR A 381 -1.35 -15.32 37.94
CA THR A 381 0.01 -14.91 37.57
C THR A 381 0.00 -13.44 37.16
N PHE A 382 0.91 -12.65 37.75
CA PHE A 382 1.24 -11.32 37.26
C PHE A 382 2.55 -11.40 36.48
N SER A 383 2.52 -10.97 35.21
CA SER A 383 3.69 -10.97 34.35
C SER A 383 4.08 -9.54 34.00
N LYS A 384 5.37 -9.25 34.02
CA LYS A 384 5.94 -7.96 33.57
C LYS A 384 7.13 -8.24 32.67
N SER A 385 7.02 -7.78 31.43
CA SER A 385 8.12 -7.83 30.45
C SER A 385 8.55 -6.41 30.09
N ILE A 386 9.85 -6.15 30.17
CA ILE A 386 10.45 -4.90 29.69
C ILE A 386 11.41 -5.29 28.57
N SER A 387 11.19 -4.74 27.36
CA SER A 387 12.06 -4.96 26.22
C SER A 387 12.65 -3.66 25.71
N ARG A 388 13.89 -3.72 25.24
CA ARG A 388 14.57 -2.64 24.55
C ARG A 388 15.13 -3.19 23.25
N LEU A 389 14.64 -2.67 22.16
CA LEU A 389 15.06 -3.03 20.81
C LEU A 389 15.77 -1.83 20.17
N SER A 390 16.89 -2.09 19.54
CA SER A 390 17.55 -1.15 18.62
C SER A 390 17.64 -1.85 17.26
N TRP A 391 16.82 -1.40 16.31
CA TRP A 391 16.78 -1.93 14.95
C TRP A 391 17.39 -0.93 13.98
N GLN A 392 18.44 -1.31 13.26
CA GLN A 392 19.15 -0.42 12.36
C GLN A 392 19.46 -1.07 11.01
N ASN A 393 19.63 -0.26 10.00
CA ASN A 393 19.97 -0.68 8.65
C ASN A 393 20.90 0.33 7.99
N LEU A 394 21.84 -0.20 7.22
CA LEU A 394 22.60 0.57 6.22
C LEU A 394 22.44 -0.11 4.86
N SER A 395 22.12 0.66 3.84
CA SER A 395 21.92 0.16 2.48
C SER A 395 22.69 1.00 1.46
N SER A 396 23.28 0.36 0.47
CA SER A 396 23.97 0.98 -0.64
C SER A 396 23.46 0.39 -1.95
N ASN A 397 23.22 1.25 -2.95
CA ASN A 397 22.82 0.83 -4.28
C ASN A 397 23.65 1.59 -5.33
N PHE A 398 24.23 0.85 -6.24
CA PHE A 398 24.84 1.37 -7.44
C PHE A 398 24.00 0.97 -8.67
N ASN A 399 23.74 1.92 -9.57
CA ASN A 399 22.93 1.67 -10.76
C ASN A 399 23.54 2.27 -12.01
N PHE A 400 23.42 1.50 -13.08
CA PHE A 400 23.88 1.85 -14.44
C PHE A 400 22.71 1.76 -15.40
N ARG A 401 22.61 2.72 -16.33
CA ARG A 401 21.63 2.72 -17.41
C ARG A 401 22.26 3.25 -18.69
N HIS A 402 22.15 2.46 -19.75
CA HIS A 402 22.62 2.83 -21.08
C HIS A 402 21.50 2.66 -22.11
N LYS A 403 21.16 3.76 -22.81
CA LYS A 403 20.28 3.75 -23.97
C LYS A 403 21.14 3.50 -25.21
N ILE A 404 20.98 2.37 -25.85
CA ILE A 404 21.79 1.96 -26.99
C ILE A 404 21.46 2.84 -28.21
N ASP A 405 20.14 3.04 -28.45
CA ASP A 405 19.64 3.84 -29.56
C ASP A 405 18.40 4.68 -29.20
N SER A 406 17.84 5.37 -30.19
CA SER A 406 16.62 6.18 -30.06
C SER A 406 15.32 5.38 -30.06
N THR A 407 15.36 4.10 -30.46
CA THR A 407 14.16 3.23 -30.55
C THR A 407 13.69 2.80 -29.17
N GLY A 408 14.52 2.97 -28.14
CA GLY A 408 14.24 2.57 -26.76
C GLY A 408 14.92 1.27 -26.34
N LYS A 409 15.91 0.79 -27.14
CA LYS A 409 16.80 -0.30 -26.76
C LYS A 409 17.68 0.13 -25.60
N GLU A 410 17.63 -0.60 -24.49
CA GLU A 410 18.19 -0.15 -23.22
C GLU A 410 18.77 -1.33 -22.43
N LEU A 411 19.95 -1.11 -21.82
CA LEU A 411 20.56 -1.98 -20.83
C LEU A 411 20.56 -1.26 -19.46
N THR A 412 20.16 -1.99 -18.41
CA THR A 412 20.29 -1.51 -17.03
C THR A 412 20.98 -2.56 -16.19
N ALA A 413 21.82 -2.14 -15.23
CA ALA A 413 22.46 -2.99 -14.24
C ALA A 413 22.38 -2.34 -12.86
N GLU A 414 22.30 -3.16 -11.82
CA GLU A 414 22.13 -2.75 -10.44
C GLU A 414 22.94 -3.65 -9.53
N LEU A 415 23.57 -3.04 -8.53
CA LEU A 415 24.27 -3.72 -7.43
C LEU A 415 23.73 -3.16 -6.13
N ASP A 416 23.30 -4.04 -5.23
CA ASP A 416 22.77 -3.68 -3.93
C ASP A 416 23.54 -4.38 -2.81
N TYR A 417 23.80 -3.65 -1.73
CA TYR A 417 24.27 -4.15 -0.45
C TYR A 417 23.41 -3.60 0.66
N LEU A 418 22.89 -4.47 1.53
CA LEU A 418 22.10 -4.10 2.69
C LEU A 418 22.59 -4.87 3.91
N ASN A 419 22.75 -4.15 5.01
CA ASN A 419 23.06 -4.74 6.30
C ASN A 419 22.02 -4.29 7.32
N TYR A 420 21.48 -5.22 8.07
CA TYR A 420 20.56 -5.01 9.17
C TYR A 420 21.17 -5.56 10.46
N SER A 421 20.99 -4.82 11.54
CA SER A 421 21.37 -5.24 12.89
C SER A 421 20.24 -4.93 13.86
N ALA A 422 19.91 -5.90 14.68
CA ALA A 422 18.98 -5.77 15.80
C ALA A 422 19.71 -6.15 17.09
N ASP A 423 19.65 -5.25 18.07
CA ASP A 423 20.03 -5.56 19.46
C ASP A 423 18.73 -5.50 20.28
N ASN A 424 18.30 -6.65 20.79
CA ASN A 424 17.09 -6.77 21.59
C ASN A 424 17.41 -7.37 22.96
N THR A 425 17.05 -6.65 24.00
CA THR A 425 17.14 -7.13 25.37
C THR A 425 15.75 -7.24 25.98
N GLN A 426 15.46 -8.34 26.66
CA GLN A 426 14.19 -8.60 27.32
C GLN A 426 14.42 -8.96 28.78
N ASN A 427 13.61 -8.38 29.68
CA ASN A 427 13.56 -8.76 31.08
C ASN A 427 12.11 -9.14 31.38
N LEU A 428 11.85 -10.43 31.58
CA LEU A 428 10.55 -11.00 31.87
C LEU A 428 10.52 -11.53 33.30
N SER A 429 9.57 -11.06 34.11
CA SER A 429 9.35 -11.54 35.48
C SER A 429 7.89 -11.98 35.65
N ASN A 430 7.68 -13.19 36.15
CA ASN A 430 6.38 -13.77 36.48
C ASN A 430 6.27 -13.99 37.98
N TYR A 431 5.20 -13.48 38.58
CA TYR A 431 4.88 -13.58 40.00
C TYR A 431 3.62 -14.44 40.13
N PHE A 432 3.65 -15.43 40.99
CA PHE A 432 2.60 -16.40 41.17
C PHE A 432 1.84 -16.16 42.48
N TYR A 433 0.53 -16.30 42.42
CA TYR A 433 -0.36 -16.18 43.57
C TYR A 433 -1.34 -17.36 43.58
N ASP A 434 -1.68 -17.85 44.75
CA ASP A 434 -2.70 -18.88 44.96
C ASP A 434 -4.13 -18.31 44.82
N ALA A 435 -5.15 -19.16 45.07
CA ALA A 435 -6.55 -18.76 45.02
C ALA A 435 -6.94 -17.70 46.05
N SER A 436 -6.21 -17.64 47.19
CA SER A 436 -6.42 -16.66 48.25
C SER A 436 -5.76 -15.30 47.96
N GLY A 437 -4.88 -15.25 46.98
CA GLY A 437 -4.07 -14.08 46.62
C GLY A 437 -2.73 -14.03 47.36
N ALA A 438 -2.36 -15.05 48.10
CA ALA A 438 -1.06 -15.15 48.75
C ALA A 438 0.01 -15.52 47.72
N VAL A 439 1.25 -15.08 47.97
CA VAL A 439 2.40 -15.39 47.07
C VAL A 439 2.62 -16.89 47.03
N ASN A 440 2.61 -17.48 45.86
CA ASN A 440 2.81 -18.90 45.64
C ASN A 440 4.12 -19.17 44.89
N GLY A 441 5.17 -19.47 45.62
CA GLY A 441 6.47 -19.81 45.06
C GLY A 441 7.35 -18.60 44.77
N ARG A 442 8.49 -18.86 44.07
CA ARG A 442 9.45 -17.83 43.70
C ARG A 442 9.07 -17.17 42.38
N PRO A 443 9.41 -15.89 42.16
CA PRO A 443 9.30 -15.27 40.85
C PRO A 443 10.15 -16.02 39.82
N ASP A 444 9.61 -16.24 38.62
CA ASP A 444 10.34 -16.74 37.47
C ASP A 444 10.83 -15.53 36.66
N THR A 445 12.13 -15.25 36.72
CA THR A 445 12.72 -14.10 36.04
C THR A 445 13.70 -14.56 34.99
N LEU A 446 13.49 -14.08 33.74
CA LEU A 446 14.26 -14.41 32.58
C LEU A 446 14.87 -13.14 31.96
N TYR A 447 16.18 -13.14 31.75
CA TYR A 447 16.88 -12.10 31.01
C TYR A 447 17.24 -12.63 29.62
N GLY A 448 16.79 -11.95 28.57
CA GLY A 448 17.12 -12.28 27.19
C GLY A 448 18.04 -11.25 26.57
N ASN A 449 19.04 -11.72 25.84
CA ASN A 449 19.84 -10.92 24.91
C ASN A 449 19.77 -11.59 23.54
N LEU A 450 19.15 -10.91 22.56
CA LEU A 450 18.70 -11.49 21.30
C LEU A 450 19.24 -10.69 20.10
N PRO A 451 20.56 -10.59 19.90
CA PRO A 451 21.13 -9.92 18.74
C PRO A 451 20.84 -10.69 17.46
N GLN A 452 20.61 -9.94 16.38
CA GLN A 452 20.44 -10.49 15.03
C GLN A 452 21.14 -9.61 14.00
N GLN A 453 21.79 -10.23 13.03
CA GLN A 453 22.41 -9.57 11.89
C GLN A 453 21.92 -10.21 10.58
N ILE A 454 21.64 -9.39 9.56
CA ILE A 454 21.25 -9.86 8.23
C ILE A 454 22.01 -9.05 7.18
N SER A 455 22.76 -9.74 6.32
CA SER A 455 23.51 -9.16 5.20
C SER A 455 22.92 -9.63 3.87
N ILE A 456 22.63 -8.71 2.95
CA ILE A 456 22.04 -8.99 1.63
C ILE A 456 22.92 -8.39 0.55
N TYR A 457 23.30 -9.20 -0.43
CA TYR A 457 24.01 -8.80 -1.65
C TYR A 457 23.13 -9.15 -2.85
N SER A 458 22.97 -8.26 -3.80
CA SER A 458 22.21 -8.53 -5.02
C SER A 458 22.83 -7.88 -6.24
N ALA A 459 22.84 -8.60 -7.35
CA ALA A 459 23.22 -8.11 -8.67
C ALA A 459 22.12 -8.43 -9.67
N LYS A 460 21.72 -7.44 -10.49
CA LYS A 460 20.68 -7.59 -11.50
C LYS A 460 21.05 -6.88 -12.79
N ALA A 461 20.72 -7.48 -13.95
CA ALA A 461 20.82 -6.86 -15.25
C ALA A 461 19.57 -7.10 -16.07
N ASP A 462 19.04 -6.04 -16.70
CA ASP A 462 17.86 -6.08 -17.57
C ASP A 462 18.17 -5.50 -18.95
N PHE A 463 17.72 -6.17 -20.00
CA PHE A 463 17.80 -5.74 -21.38
C PHE A 463 16.39 -5.55 -21.97
N VAL A 464 16.18 -4.45 -22.65
CA VAL A 464 14.91 -4.10 -23.32
C VAL A 464 15.16 -3.92 -24.79
N LEU A 465 14.45 -4.69 -25.62
CA LEU A 465 14.52 -4.67 -27.08
C LEU A 465 13.14 -4.34 -27.66
N PRO A 466 12.87 -3.08 -28.05
CA PRO A 466 11.73 -2.76 -28.89
C PRO A 466 11.86 -3.40 -30.26
N LEU A 467 10.77 -3.99 -30.75
CA LEU A 467 10.68 -4.68 -32.03
C LEU A 467 9.68 -3.97 -32.95
N LYS A 468 9.65 -4.38 -34.21
CA LYS A 468 8.70 -3.84 -35.22
C LYS A 468 7.23 -4.05 -34.77
N LYS A 469 6.31 -3.24 -35.30
CA LYS A 469 4.85 -3.30 -35.04
C LYS A 469 4.48 -3.14 -33.55
N GLY A 470 5.27 -2.40 -32.77
CA GLY A 470 5.02 -2.14 -31.34
C GLY A 470 5.27 -3.33 -30.43
N ALA A 471 5.90 -4.40 -30.92
CA ALA A 471 6.31 -5.51 -30.08
C ALA A 471 7.54 -5.15 -29.23
N LYS A 472 7.71 -5.82 -28.08
CA LYS A 472 8.78 -5.58 -27.13
C LYS A 472 9.25 -6.90 -26.53
N LEU A 473 10.55 -7.15 -26.53
CA LEU A 473 11.19 -8.23 -25.80
C LEU A 473 11.95 -7.65 -24.61
N GLU A 474 11.78 -8.25 -23.44
CA GLU A 474 12.53 -7.94 -22.23
C GLU A 474 13.17 -9.23 -21.72
N ALA A 475 14.43 -9.19 -21.36
CA ALA A 475 15.16 -10.29 -20.74
C ALA A 475 16.04 -9.78 -19.61
N GLY A 476 16.34 -10.61 -18.63
CA GLY A 476 17.24 -10.23 -17.56
C GLY A 476 17.63 -11.40 -16.68
N ILE A 477 18.64 -11.13 -15.86
CA ILE A 477 19.22 -12.06 -14.89
C ILE A 477 19.33 -11.38 -13.52
N LYS A 478 19.27 -12.17 -12.46
CA LYS A 478 19.49 -11.74 -11.08
C LYS A 478 20.24 -12.81 -10.31
N ALA A 479 21.15 -12.38 -9.44
CA ALA A 479 21.76 -13.19 -8.39
C ALA A 479 21.64 -12.45 -7.06
N ALA A 480 21.30 -13.17 -5.99
CA ALA A 480 21.25 -12.63 -4.63
C ALA A 480 21.85 -13.63 -3.64
N PHE A 481 22.52 -13.10 -2.63
CA PHE A 481 23.05 -13.85 -1.49
C PHE A 481 22.60 -13.17 -0.21
N VAL A 482 22.09 -13.95 0.73
CA VAL A 482 21.64 -13.50 2.05
C VAL A 482 22.28 -14.34 3.11
N GLU A 483 22.75 -13.70 4.16
CA GLU A 483 23.26 -14.34 5.36
C GLU A 483 22.55 -13.75 6.58
N THR A 484 22.10 -14.61 7.47
CA THR A 484 21.45 -14.25 8.73
C THR A 484 22.16 -14.94 9.87
N ASP A 485 22.57 -14.18 10.88
CA ASP A 485 23.12 -14.67 12.15
C ASP A 485 22.21 -14.16 13.28
N ALA A 486 21.69 -15.07 14.09
CA ALA A 486 20.81 -14.77 15.20
C ALA A 486 21.17 -15.61 16.43
N ASN A 487 21.62 -14.95 17.49
CA ASN A 487 22.13 -15.58 18.71
C ASN A 487 21.28 -15.15 19.91
N ALA A 488 20.28 -15.96 20.29
CA ALA A 488 19.46 -15.72 21.46
C ALA A 488 20.06 -16.35 22.70
N VAL A 489 20.31 -15.52 23.66
CA VAL A 489 20.88 -15.90 24.95
C VAL A 489 19.90 -15.57 26.05
N TYR A 490 19.44 -16.60 26.79
CA TYR A 490 18.58 -16.43 27.94
C TYR A 490 19.29 -16.88 29.22
N ASP A 491 19.18 -16.08 30.28
CA ASP A 491 19.65 -16.35 31.62
C ASP A 491 18.50 -16.29 32.62
N SER A 492 18.29 -17.34 33.37
CA SER A 492 17.29 -17.43 34.45
C SER A 492 17.90 -16.97 35.79
N LEU A 493 17.15 -16.14 36.51
CA LEU A 493 17.55 -15.67 37.85
C LEU A 493 17.14 -16.70 38.89
N ILE A 494 18.09 -17.49 39.38
CA ILE A 494 17.87 -18.52 40.42
C ILE A 494 18.70 -18.17 41.67
N ASN A 495 18.04 -17.97 42.80
CA ASN A 495 18.67 -17.59 44.06
C ASN A 495 19.59 -16.35 43.94
N LYS A 496 19.17 -15.34 43.19
CA LYS A 496 19.90 -14.11 42.89
C LYS A 496 21.17 -14.31 42.02
N ILE A 497 21.33 -15.48 41.43
CA ILE A 497 22.42 -15.80 40.49
C ILE A 497 21.82 -15.97 39.12
N LEU A 498 22.44 -15.37 38.11
CA LEU A 498 22.09 -15.58 36.71
C LEU A 498 22.74 -16.91 36.24
N ILE A 499 21.87 -17.80 35.77
CA ILE A 499 22.27 -19.10 35.24
C ILE A 499 21.77 -19.19 33.81
N ARG A 500 22.71 -19.57 32.89
CA ARG A 500 22.38 -19.78 31.49
C ARG A 500 21.22 -20.77 31.31
N ASP A 501 20.14 -20.36 30.69
CA ASP A 501 19.03 -21.21 30.30
C ASP A 501 19.32 -21.83 28.93
N VAL A 502 19.99 -23.01 28.94
CA VAL A 502 20.39 -23.71 27.71
C VAL A 502 19.16 -24.15 26.89
N GLY A 503 18.03 -24.45 27.56
CA GLY A 503 16.80 -24.89 26.88
C GLY A 503 16.10 -23.80 26.13
N ARG A 504 16.35 -22.53 26.51
CA ARG A 504 15.75 -21.34 25.81
C ARG A 504 16.79 -20.61 24.96
N SER A 505 18.08 -20.80 25.18
CA SER A 505 19.16 -20.17 24.40
C SER A 505 19.40 -20.92 23.11
N ASN A 506 19.76 -20.20 22.07
CA ASN A 506 19.95 -20.77 20.75
C ASN A 506 20.80 -19.88 19.84
N HIS A 507 21.61 -20.45 18.97
CA HIS A 507 22.38 -19.76 17.96
C HIS A 507 22.06 -20.36 16.57
N PHE A 508 21.50 -19.57 15.67
CA PHE A 508 21.06 -20.00 14.35
C PHE A 508 21.68 -19.14 13.24
N ILE A 509 22.33 -19.82 12.30
CA ILE A 509 22.90 -19.22 11.09
C ILE A 509 22.14 -19.74 9.87
N TYR A 510 21.74 -18.85 8.98
CA TYR A 510 21.05 -19.20 7.75
C TYR A 510 21.65 -18.44 6.57
N ASP A 511 21.97 -19.16 5.49
CA ASP A 511 22.41 -18.59 4.23
C ASP A 511 21.47 -19.00 3.08
N GLU A 512 21.24 -18.08 2.13
CA GLU A 512 20.40 -18.31 0.97
C GLU A 512 21.01 -17.70 -0.29
N ARG A 513 21.03 -18.47 -1.37
CA ARG A 513 21.47 -18.03 -2.69
C ARG A 513 20.33 -18.18 -3.66
N ILE A 514 19.99 -17.11 -4.39
CA ILE A 514 18.92 -17.07 -5.37
C ILE A 514 19.52 -16.67 -6.73
N ALA A 515 19.37 -17.54 -7.72
CA ALA A 515 19.70 -17.24 -9.11
C ALA A 515 18.44 -17.24 -9.95
N ALA A 516 18.24 -16.22 -10.79
CA ALA A 516 17.05 -16.10 -11.60
C ALA A 516 17.35 -15.56 -13.00
N ALA A 517 16.56 -16.03 -13.97
CA ALA A 517 16.55 -15.50 -15.33
C ALA A 517 15.11 -15.37 -15.82
N TYR A 518 14.83 -14.36 -16.65
CA TYR A 518 13.51 -14.18 -17.23
C TYR A 518 13.56 -13.70 -18.68
N VAL A 519 12.48 -14.02 -19.38
CA VAL A 519 12.13 -13.46 -20.69
C VAL A 519 10.67 -13.04 -20.70
N SER A 520 10.35 -11.94 -21.34
CA SER A 520 8.97 -11.45 -21.50
C SER A 520 8.81 -10.86 -22.89
N TYR A 521 7.76 -11.29 -23.59
CA TYR A 521 7.41 -10.82 -24.93
C TYR A 521 6.01 -10.24 -24.92
N GLY A 522 5.87 -8.99 -25.36
CA GLY A 522 4.58 -8.30 -25.48
C GLY A 522 4.39 -7.71 -26.87
N ARG A 523 3.16 -7.79 -27.41
CA ARG A 523 2.82 -7.16 -28.70
C ARG A 523 1.34 -6.80 -28.80
N PRO A 524 0.97 -5.78 -29.56
CA PRO A 524 -0.35 -5.64 -30.13
C PRO A 524 -0.61 -6.79 -31.13
N ILE A 525 -1.61 -7.64 -30.87
CA ILE A 525 -2.02 -8.75 -31.75
C ILE A 525 -2.89 -8.17 -32.86
N THR A 526 -3.83 -7.28 -32.48
CA THR A 526 -4.65 -6.47 -33.37
C THR A 526 -4.69 -5.03 -32.88
N LYS A 527 -5.41 -4.12 -33.59
CA LYS A 527 -5.65 -2.74 -33.10
C LYS A 527 -6.41 -2.70 -31.76
N LYS A 528 -7.13 -3.78 -31.39
CA LYS A 528 -7.96 -3.87 -30.19
C LYS A 528 -7.41 -4.85 -29.15
N ILE A 529 -6.55 -5.76 -29.53
CA ILE A 529 -6.04 -6.84 -28.65
C ILE A 529 -4.55 -6.67 -28.46
N THR A 530 -4.11 -6.64 -27.20
CA THR A 530 -2.70 -6.64 -26.81
C THR A 530 -2.43 -7.85 -25.91
N GLY A 531 -1.39 -8.64 -26.22
CA GLY A 531 -0.94 -9.77 -25.44
C GLY A 531 0.47 -9.57 -24.91
N GLN A 532 0.76 -10.15 -23.74
CA GLN A 532 2.09 -10.25 -23.15
C GLN A 532 2.24 -11.60 -22.47
N PHE A 533 3.35 -12.29 -22.74
CA PHE A 533 3.72 -13.55 -22.11
C PHE A 533 5.10 -13.43 -21.51
N GLY A 534 5.33 -14.03 -20.37
CA GLY A 534 6.62 -14.02 -19.69
C GLY A 534 6.87 -15.33 -18.99
N LEU A 535 8.13 -15.71 -18.91
CA LEU A 535 8.59 -16.86 -18.14
C LEU A 535 9.79 -16.43 -17.32
N ARG A 536 9.79 -16.77 -16.05
CA ARG A 536 10.90 -16.60 -15.12
C ARG A 536 11.25 -17.95 -14.53
N VAL A 537 12.52 -18.28 -14.45
CA VAL A 537 13.06 -19.41 -13.71
C VAL A 537 13.83 -18.87 -12.51
N GLU A 538 13.62 -19.47 -11.33
CA GLU A 538 14.39 -19.17 -10.13
C GLU A 538 14.91 -20.48 -9.53
N ASN A 539 16.19 -20.53 -9.20
CA ASN A 539 16.82 -21.54 -8.36
C ASN A 539 17.13 -20.92 -7.00
N THR A 540 16.78 -21.60 -5.94
CA THR A 540 17.09 -21.22 -4.56
C THR A 540 17.84 -22.35 -3.88
N LEU A 541 18.99 -22.02 -3.31
CA LEU A 541 19.81 -22.89 -2.46
C LEU A 541 19.88 -22.24 -1.08
N ALA A 542 19.39 -22.92 -0.05
CA ALA A 542 19.41 -22.43 1.31
C ALA A 542 20.01 -23.47 2.27
N HIS A 543 20.76 -22.99 3.26
CA HIS A 543 21.33 -23.79 4.34
C HIS A 543 20.98 -23.15 5.67
N GLY A 544 20.54 -23.95 6.62
CA GLY A 544 20.37 -23.58 8.00
C GLY A 544 21.28 -24.40 8.89
N ASN A 545 21.92 -23.76 9.85
CA ASN A 545 22.80 -24.35 10.82
C ASN A 545 22.40 -23.91 12.24
N GLN A 546 21.77 -24.81 12.96
CA GLN A 546 21.42 -24.67 14.36
C GLN A 546 22.61 -25.07 15.22
N ILE A 547 23.41 -24.10 15.66
CA ILE A 547 24.68 -24.36 16.32
C ILE A 547 24.45 -25.01 17.68
N THR A 548 23.46 -24.61 18.44
CA THR A 548 23.17 -25.11 19.78
C THR A 548 22.76 -26.58 19.79
N THR A 549 21.96 -27.03 18.83
CA THR A 549 21.50 -28.44 18.72
C THR A 549 22.30 -29.25 17.70
N ASN A 550 23.22 -28.60 16.97
CA ASN A 550 23.97 -29.16 15.84
C ASN A 550 23.08 -29.72 14.70
N GLU A 551 21.88 -29.18 14.55
CA GLU A 551 20.96 -29.54 13.47
C GLU A 551 21.25 -28.70 12.22
N LYS A 552 21.35 -29.37 11.07
CA LYS A 552 21.57 -28.71 9.77
C LYS A 552 20.51 -29.13 8.78
N PHE A 553 20.07 -28.20 7.97
CA PHE A 553 19.21 -28.50 6.83
C PHE A 553 19.68 -27.83 5.56
N ARG A 554 19.31 -28.41 4.44
CA ARG A 554 19.59 -27.88 3.10
C ARG A 554 18.35 -27.97 2.24
N LEU A 555 18.01 -26.85 1.58
CA LEU A 555 16.94 -26.79 0.60
C LEU A 555 17.54 -26.39 -0.75
N ASN A 556 17.20 -27.11 -1.81
CA ASN A 556 17.55 -26.77 -3.19
C ASN A 556 16.34 -27.02 -4.08
N TYR A 557 15.84 -25.97 -4.72
CA TYR A 557 14.70 -26.10 -5.62
C TYR A 557 14.77 -25.09 -6.79
N THR A 558 14.33 -25.55 -7.96
CA THR A 558 14.17 -24.73 -9.15
C THR A 558 12.70 -24.64 -9.51
N GLN A 559 12.20 -23.44 -9.76
CA GLN A 559 10.79 -23.20 -10.04
C GLN A 559 10.59 -22.29 -11.25
N LEU A 560 9.51 -22.55 -12.00
CA LEU A 560 9.07 -21.76 -13.14
C LEU A 560 7.90 -20.86 -12.75
N PHE A 561 7.93 -19.60 -13.18
CA PHE A 561 6.94 -18.58 -12.92
C PHE A 561 6.42 -17.98 -14.23
N PRO A 562 5.47 -18.66 -14.90
CA PRO A 562 4.81 -18.13 -16.08
C PRO A 562 3.88 -16.97 -15.72
N THR A 563 3.79 -16.01 -16.64
CA THR A 563 2.85 -14.89 -16.62
C THR A 563 2.21 -14.73 -18.00
N ALA A 564 0.90 -14.45 -18.03
CA ALA A 564 0.17 -14.18 -19.25
C ALA A 564 -0.83 -13.05 -19.06
N TYR A 565 -0.91 -12.14 -20.02
CA TYR A 565 -1.82 -11.01 -20.03
C TYR A 565 -2.45 -10.87 -21.41
N LEU A 566 -3.76 -10.67 -21.43
CA LEU A 566 -4.51 -10.36 -22.62
C LEU A 566 -5.44 -9.19 -22.33
N SER A 567 -5.39 -8.14 -23.13
CA SER A 567 -6.30 -6.99 -23.03
C SER A 567 -7.04 -6.82 -24.36
N TYR A 568 -8.36 -6.65 -24.27
CA TYR A 568 -9.26 -6.45 -25.39
C TYR A 568 -10.07 -5.16 -25.24
N ALA A 569 -9.67 -4.11 -25.97
CA ALA A 569 -10.40 -2.86 -26.09
C ALA A 569 -11.52 -3.02 -27.11
N VAL A 570 -12.72 -3.42 -26.67
CA VAL A 570 -13.91 -3.58 -27.51
C VAL A 570 -14.20 -2.27 -28.25
N ASN A 571 -14.25 -1.18 -27.47
CA ASN A 571 -14.40 0.19 -27.94
C ASN A 571 -13.84 1.17 -26.88
N LYS A 572 -14.03 2.50 -27.09
CA LYS A 572 -13.56 3.54 -26.15
C LYS A 572 -14.21 3.48 -24.74
N LYS A 573 -15.32 2.73 -24.58
CA LYS A 573 -16.06 2.63 -23.32
C LYS A 573 -15.81 1.30 -22.59
N HIS A 574 -15.48 0.23 -23.30
CA HIS A 574 -15.39 -1.14 -22.73
C HIS A 574 -14.01 -1.74 -23.00
N ASN A 575 -13.32 -2.09 -21.93
CA ASN A 575 -12.05 -2.82 -21.99
C ASN A 575 -12.12 -4.06 -21.09
N TRP A 576 -11.75 -5.22 -21.64
CA TRP A 576 -11.62 -6.47 -20.92
C TRP A 576 -10.15 -6.83 -20.75
N SER A 577 -9.78 -7.45 -19.65
CA SER A 577 -8.46 -8.02 -19.48
C SER A 577 -8.51 -9.34 -18.73
N VAL A 578 -7.68 -10.29 -19.17
CA VAL A 578 -7.44 -11.59 -18.52
C VAL A 578 -5.99 -11.64 -18.13
N ASN A 579 -5.73 -12.00 -16.88
CA ASN A 579 -4.38 -12.09 -16.33
C ASN A 579 -4.19 -13.42 -15.62
N TYR A 580 -3.03 -14.01 -15.81
CA TYR A 580 -2.57 -15.18 -15.08
C TYR A 580 -1.13 -14.97 -14.62
N GLY A 581 -0.82 -15.42 -13.42
CA GLY A 581 0.53 -15.44 -12.89
C GLY A 581 0.72 -16.49 -11.81
N ARG A 582 1.86 -17.20 -11.86
CA ARG A 582 2.33 -18.04 -10.75
C ARG A 582 3.31 -17.23 -9.92
N ARG A 583 3.13 -17.25 -8.58
CA ARG A 583 3.93 -16.47 -7.62
C ARG A 583 4.36 -17.35 -6.46
N LEU A 584 5.34 -16.88 -5.67
CA LEU A 584 5.74 -17.54 -4.45
C LEU A 584 5.80 -16.54 -3.27
N ARG A 585 5.70 -17.07 -2.05
CA ARG A 585 6.15 -16.41 -0.82
C ARG A 585 7.14 -17.34 -0.13
N ARG A 586 8.36 -16.85 0.08
CA ARG A 586 9.36 -17.50 0.93
C ARG A 586 9.04 -17.21 2.40
N PRO A 587 9.41 -18.09 3.34
CA PRO A 587 9.36 -17.75 4.75
C PRO A 587 10.18 -16.49 5.03
N ASP A 588 9.74 -15.71 6.00
CA ASP A 588 10.53 -14.59 6.52
C ASP A 588 11.72 -15.14 7.32
N TYR A 589 12.84 -14.42 7.38
CA TYR A 589 14.04 -14.92 8.08
C TYR A 589 13.80 -15.14 9.57
N ALA A 590 13.01 -14.27 10.22
CA ALA A 590 12.60 -14.44 11.61
C ALA A 590 11.75 -15.70 11.82
N SER A 591 10.90 -16.06 10.86
CA SER A 591 10.03 -17.24 10.93
C SER A 591 10.79 -18.57 10.80
N LEU A 592 11.98 -18.54 10.18
CA LEU A 592 12.87 -19.70 10.08
C LEU A 592 13.71 -19.92 11.36
N ASN A 593 13.87 -18.89 12.17
CA ASN A 593 14.64 -18.94 13.39
C ASN A 593 13.84 -19.66 14.49
N PRO A 594 14.28 -20.82 15.02
CA PRO A 594 13.52 -21.63 15.98
C PRO A 594 13.41 -21.03 17.38
N PHE A 595 13.79 -19.77 17.59
CA PHE A 595 13.73 -19.12 18.90
C PHE A 595 12.30 -18.92 19.40
N ALA A 596 12.16 -19.01 20.73
CA ALA A 596 10.95 -18.61 21.41
C ALA A 596 11.06 -17.14 21.86
N THR A 597 10.06 -16.34 21.50
CA THR A 597 9.88 -14.96 22.02
C THR A 597 8.71 -14.98 22.99
N PHE A 598 8.97 -14.61 24.25
CA PHE A 598 8.01 -14.74 25.34
C PHE A 598 7.20 -13.45 25.56
N LEU A 599 5.88 -13.56 25.53
CA LEU A 599 4.96 -12.52 26.02
C LEU A 599 4.85 -12.64 27.55
N ASP A 600 4.71 -13.87 28.04
CA ASP A 600 4.67 -14.28 29.44
C ASP A 600 5.05 -15.76 29.55
N ARG A 601 5.03 -16.35 30.76
CA ARG A 601 5.37 -17.75 30.98
C ARG A 601 4.51 -18.74 30.16
N TYR A 602 3.28 -18.41 29.91
CA TYR A 602 2.30 -19.31 29.27
C TYR A 602 2.08 -18.98 27.78
N THR A 603 2.62 -17.86 27.31
CA THR A 603 2.38 -17.37 25.95
C THR A 603 3.68 -16.97 25.27
N PHE A 604 4.00 -17.61 24.14
CA PHE A 604 5.19 -17.29 23.34
C PHE A 604 4.94 -17.56 21.85
N THR A 605 5.82 -17.08 21.03
CA THR A 605 5.91 -17.43 19.60
C THR A 605 7.24 -18.11 19.33
N GLN A 606 7.26 -19.02 18.34
CA GLN A 606 8.45 -19.76 17.94
C GLN A 606 8.53 -19.87 16.42
N GLY A 607 9.73 -19.71 15.87
CA GLY A 607 9.94 -19.94 14.45
C GLY A 607 10.03 -21.43 14.10
N ASN A 608 10.09 -21.73 12.80
CA ASN A 608 10.12 -23.08 12.27
C ASN A 608 11.12 -23.18 11.11
N PRO A 609 12.30 -23.79 11.32
CA PRO A 609 13.32 -23.93 10.28
C PRO A 609 12.88 -24.86 9.13
N ASN A 610 11.84 -25.68 9.33
CA ASN A 610 11.33 -26.61 8.33
C ASN A 610 10.31 -25.98 7.36
N LEU A 611 10.09 -24.67 7.44
CA LEU A 611 9.18 -23.97 6.53
C LEU A 611 9.63 -24.07 5.08
N ARG A 612 8.65 -24.33 4.20
CA ARG A 612 8.82 -24.38 2.75
C ARG A 612 8.13 -23.19 2.09
N PRO A 613 8.59 -22.72 0.93
CA PRO A 613 7.89 -21.70 0.18
C PRO A 613 6.47 -22.11 -0.17
N GLN A 614 5.52 -21.18 -0.10
CA GLN A 614 4.18 -21.35 -0.64
C GLN A 614 4.10 -20.87 -2.10
N PHE A 615 3.27 -21.51 -2.89
CA PHE A 615 3.08 -21.18 -4.32
C PHE A 615 1.64 -20.83 -4.60
N SER A 616 1.41 -19.74 -5.32
CA SER A 616 0.07 -19.26 -5.68
C SER A 616 -0.10 -19.20 -7.19
N HIS A 617 -1.25 -19.66 -7.68
CA HIS A 617 -1.76 -19.46 -9.02
C HIS A 617 -2.87 -18.42 -8.95
N ASN A 618 -2.68 -17.29 -9.61
CA ASN A 618 -3.63 -16.18 -9.63
C ASN A 618 -4.23 -16.02 -11.04
N MET A 619 -5.55 -16.00 -11.14
CA MET A 619 -6.31 -15.73 -12.36
C MET A 619 -7.26 -14.56 -12.12
N GLU A 620 -7.32 -13.61 -13.05
CA GLU A 620 -8.23 -12.48 -12.98
C GLU A 620 -8.86 -12.18 -14.34
N LEU A 621 -10.17 -11.93 -14.32
CA LEU A 621 -10.92 -11.37 -15.43
C LEU A 621 -11.46 -10.01 -15.00
N SER A 622 -11.07 -8.95 -15.68
CA SER A 622 -11.51 -7.58 -15.36
C SER A 622 -12.24 -6.95 -16.54
N HIS A 623 -13.32 -6.24 -16.27
CA HIS A 623 -14.04 -5.39 -17.19
C HIS A 623 -14.02 -3.95 -16.70
N THR A 624 -13.56 -3.02 -17.52
CA THR A 624 -13.53 -1.59 -17.22
C THR A 624 -14.49 -0.84 -18.17
N PHE A 625 -15.46 -0.12 -17.56
CA PHE A 625 -16.43 0.70 -18.26
C PHE A 625 -16.10 2.19 -18.13
N LYS A 626 -15.95 2.89 -19.25
CA LYS A 626 -15.65 4.36 -19.34
C LYS A 626 -14.52 4.82 -18.40
N SER A 627 -13.58 3.93 -18.05
CA SER A 627 -12.45 4.20 -17.14
C SER A 627 -12.86 4.65 -15.71
N PHE A 628 -14.16 4.61 -15.34
CA PHE A 628 -14.62 4.98 -14.00
C PHE A 628 -15.14 3.80 -13.17
N LEU A 629 -15.61 2.72 -13.81
CA LEU A 629 -16.12 1.52 -13.16
C LEU A 629 -15.32 0.30 -13.61
N THR A 630 -14.71 -0.41 -12.68
CA THR A 630 -14.00 -1.66 -12.96
C THR A 630 -14.60 -2.78 -12.12
N THR A 631 -15.02 -3.85 -12.77
CA THR A 631 -15.46 -5.11 -12.13
C THR A 631 -14.40 -6.17 -12.39
N THR A 632 -13.96 -6.88 -11.35
CA THR A 632 -12.96 -7.95 -11.46
C THR A 632 -13.46 -9.20 -10.78
N ILE A 633 -13.39 -10.32 -11.48
CA ILE A 633 -13.55 -11.67 -10.93
C ILE A 633 -12.14 -12.24 -10.75
N ASN A 634 -11.85 -12.80 -9.60
CA ASN A 634 -10.56 -13.38 -9.28
C ASN A 634 -10.67 -14.78 -8.70
N TYR A 635 -9.70 -15.62 -9.03
CA TYR A 635 -9.49 -16.94 -8.46
C TYR A 635 -8.02 -17.09 -8.09
N THR A 636 -7.73 -17.52 -6.85
CA THR A 636 -6.38 -17.82 -6.37
C THR A 636 -6.37 -19.19 -5.71
N LYS A 637 -5.42 -20.03 -6.12
CA LYS A 637 -5.11 -21.29 -5.43
C LYS A 637 -3.70 -21.20 -4.89
N THR A 638 -3.53 -21.34 -3.58
CA THR A 638 -2.24 -21.33 -2.89
C THR A 638 -1.98 -22.71 -2.28
N ASN A 639 -0.83 -23.29 -2.59
CA ASN A 639 -0.39 -24.56 -2.02
C ASN A 639 0.65 -24.29 -0.93
N ASN A 640 0.69 -25.13 0.11
CA ASN A 640 1.63 -25.06 1.24
C ASN A 640 1.60 -23.68 1.92
N ILE A 641 0.40 -23.19 2.23
CA ILE A 641 0.27 -21.85 2.85
C ILE A 641 1.05 -21.80 4.17
N ILE A 642 1.87 -20.77 4.32
CA ILE A 642 2.58 -20.47 5.56
C ILE A 642 1.62 -19.68 6.45
N GLN A 643 1.30 -20.22 7.62
CA GLN A 643 0.35 -19.63 8.56
C GLN A 643 0.77 -19.90 9.99
N THR A 644 0.56 -18.93 10.88
CA THR A 644 0.72 -19.14 12.32
C THR A 644 -0.34 -20.10 12.80
N VAL A 645 0.08 -21.17 13.46
CA VAL A 645 -0.75 -22.17 14.12
C VAL A 645 -0.61 -21.97 15.61
N LEU A 646 -1.71 -21.99 16.35
CA LEU A 646 -1.70 -22.07 17.79
C LEU A 646 -1.56 -23.53 18.23
N GLU A 647 -0.69 -23.77 19.20
CA GLU A 647 -0.53 -25.05 19.90
C GLU A 647 -0.78 -24.81 21.38
N GLN A 648 -1.54 -25.70 22.00
CA GLN A 648 -1.81 -25.70 23.43
C GLN A 648 -1.33 -26.99 24.07
N ASN A 649 -0.51 -26.86 25.12
CA ASN A 649 -0.02 -27.97 25.92
C ASN A 649 -0.76 -27.97 27.27
N GLU A 650 -1.55 -29.02 27.53
CA GLU A 650 -2.35 -29.15 28.74
C GLU A 650 -1.52 -29.39 30.02
N GLN A 651 -0.34 -30.00 29.89
CA GLN A 651 0.55 -30.33 31.02
C GLN A 651 1.29 -29.09 31.53
N THR A 652 1.72 -28.20 30.61
CA THR A 652 2.45 -26.98 30.94
C THR A 652 1.55 -25.74 30.97
N ASN A 653 0.31 -25.88 30.54
CA ASN A 653 -0.67 -24.79 30.31
C ASN A 653 -0.14 -23.67 29.39
N GLN A 654 0.73 -24.06 28.46
CA GLN A 654 1.31 -23.12 27.51
C GLN A 654 0.52 -23.05 26.21
N THR A 655 0.40 -21.86 25.67
CA THR A 655 -0.11 -21.62 24.32
C THR A 655 0.98 -20.91 23.54
N PHE A 656 1.37 -21.47 22.40
CA PHE A 656 2.37 -20.82 21.55
C PHE A 656 1.95 -20.80 20.10
N GLY A 657 2.40 -19.73 19.41
CA GLY A 657 2.22 -19.56 17.99
C GLY A 657 3.45 -20.02 17.22
N LYS A 658 3.27 -20.88 16.21
CA LYS A 658 4.34 -21.36 15.34
C LYS A 658 3.91 -21.30 13.89
N GLU A 659 4.70 -20.70 13.01
CA GLU A 659 4.41 -20.76 11.59
C GLU A 659 4.63 -22.17 11.04
N GLN A 660 3.65 -22.65 10.26
CA GLN A 660 3.69 -23.99 9.64
C GLN A 660 3.15 -23.92 8.22
N ASN A 661 3.55 -24.86 7.38
CA ASN A 661 2.93 -25.11 6.08
C ASN A 661 1.74 -26.02 6.28
N ILE A 662 0.55 -25.46 6.48
CA ILE A 662 -0.59 -26.23 7.02
C ILE A 662 -1.58 -26.73 5.97
N ALA A 663 -1.73 -26.01 4.86
CA ALA A 663 -2.93 -26.24 4.06
C ALA A 663 -2.79 -25.78 2.61
N ASN A 664 -3.83 -26.11 1.84
CA ASN A 664 -4.14 -25.46 0.59
C ASN A 664 -5.22 -24.41 0.82
N GLN A 665 -5.06 -23.23 0.23
CA GLN A 665 -6.05 -22.18 0.23
C GLN A 665 -6.66 -22.03 -1.16
N ARG A 666 -7.97 -21.87 -1.21
CA ARG A 666 -8.70 -21.40 -2.39
C ARG A 666 -9.40 -20.09 -2.04
N GLN A 667 -9.22 -19.10 -2.90
CA GLN A 667 -9.92 -17.83 -2.79
C GLN A 667 -10.56 -17.50 -4.13
N TYR A 668 -11.82 -17.17 -4.13
CA TYR A 668 -12.54 -16.67 -5.30
C TYR A 668 -13.42 -15.49 -4.89
N GLY A 669 -13.58 -14.53 -5.78
CA GLY A 669 -14.32 -13.34 -5.42
C GLY A 669 -14.61 -12.43 -6.60
N ILE A 670 -15.47 -11.44 -6.32
CA ILE A 670 -15.81 -10.37 -7.22
C ILE A 670 -15.55 -9.04 -6.52
N SER A 671 -14.88 -8.13 -7.22
CA SER A 671 -14.68 -6.76 -6.73
C SER A 671 -15.19 -5.74 -7.73
N VAL A 672 -15.77 -4.68 -7.20
CA VAL A 672 -16.25 -3.51 -7.97
C VAL A 672 -15.56 -2.27 -7.44
N SER A 673 -14.95 -1.51 -8.33
CA SER A 673 -14.28 -0.24 -8.03
C SER A 673 -14.89 0.84 -8.89
N ALA A 674 -15.37 1.93 -8.28
CA ALA A 674 -15.90 3.08 -8.98
C ALA A 674 -15.26 4.37 -8.45
N PHE A 675 -14.82 5.25 -9.35
CA PHE A 675 -14.34 6.59 -9.03
C PHE A 675 -15.08 7.61 -9.89
N LYS A 676 -15.60 8.66 -9.28
CA LYS A 676 -16.22 9.76 -10.03
C LYS A 676 -15.87 11.11 -9.42
N GLN A 677 -15.60 12.06 -10.29
CA GLN A 677 -15.38 13.45 -9.90
C GLN A 677 -16.44 14.35 -10.55
N PHE A 678 -17.09 15.17 -9.74
CA PHE A 678 -18.03 16.20 -10.16
C PHE A 678 -17.55 17.54 -9.66
N LYS A 679 -17.14 18.44 -10.56
CA LYS A 679 -16.71 19.82 -10.20
C LYS A 679 -15.89 19.87 -8.89
N LYS A 680 -16.55 20.05 -7.75
CA LYS A 680 -15.98 20.21 -6.41
C LYS A 680 -16.00 18.95 -5.55
N VAL A 681 -16.78 17.94 -5.94
CA VAL A 681 -16.92 16.67 -5.22
C VAL A 681 -16.16 15.59 -5.96
N SER A 682 -15.35 14.81 -5.27
CA SER A 682 -14.80 13.54 -5.79
C SER A 682 -15.08 12.43 -4.80
N GLY A 683 -15.37 11.24 -5.31
CA GLY A 683 -15.60 10.07 -4.47
C GLY A 683 -15.14 8.80 -5.13
N ASN A 684 -14.75 7.84 -4.31
CA ASN A 684 -14.49 6.46 -4.70
C ASN A 684 -15.29 5.50 -3.83
N ILE A 685 -15.64 4.37 -4.41
CA ILE A 685 -16.23 3.23 -3.71
C ILE A 685 -15.51 1.98 -4.20
N TYR A 686 -15.12 1.12 -3.28
CA TYR A 686 -14.59 -0.19 -3.55
C TYR A 686 -15.33 -1.23 -2.72
N VAL A 687 -15.87 -2.22 -3.40
CA VAL A 687 -16.54 -3.38 -2.77
C VAL A 687 -15.82 -4.63 -3.22
N ASN A 688 -15.52 -5.53 -2.30
CA ASN A 688 -14.91 -6.82 -2.59
C ASN A 688 -15.64 -7.90 -1.79
N LEU A 689 -16.32 -8.80 -2.49
CA LEU A 689 -16.93 -9.99 -1.94
C LEU A 689 -16.06 -11.19 -2.31
N TYR A 690 -15.52 -11.88 -1.33
CA TYR A 690 -14.67 -13.04 -1.58
C TYR A 690 -14.92 -14.15 -0.56
N ASN A 691 -14.73 -15.37 -1.01
CA ASN A 691 -14.71 -16.55 -0.18
C ASN A 691 -13.26 -17.03 -0.01
N ASN A 692 -12.86 -17.30 1.22
CA ASN A 692 -11.61 -17.96 1.58
C ASN A 692 -11.94 -19.35 2.13
N GLU A 693 -11.29 -20.37 1.58
CA GLU A 693 -11.39 -21.76 2.04
C GLU A 693 -9.97 -22.28 2.32
N PHE A 694 -9.76 -22.78 3.53
CA PHE A 694 -8.53 -23.43 3.98
C PHE A 694 -8.80 -24.90 4.26
N LYS A 695 -7.97 -25.79 3.71
CA LYS A 695 -8.10 -27.23 3.95
C LYS A 695 -6.73 -27.89 4.08
N GLY A 696 -6.46 -28.51 5.20
CA GLY A 696 -5.21 -29.23 5.46
C GLY A 696 -5.11 -29.80 6.87
N LEU A 697 -3.98 -30.46 7.14
CA LEU A 697 -3.67 -30.99 8.46
C LEU A 697 -3.01 -29.92 9.31
N VAL A 698 -3.52 -29.75 10.52
CA VAL A 698 -2.96 -28.85 11.54
C VAL A 698 -2.83 -29.71 12.81
N ASN A 699 -1.63 -29.92 13.29
CA ASN A 699 -1.34 -30.77 14.48
C ASN A 699 -2.08 -32.12 14.39
N ASN A 700 -1.93 -32.81 13.25
CA ASN A 700 -2.58 -34.09 12.93
C ASN A 700 -4.14 -34.06 12.89
N THR A 701 -4.76 -32.89 13.00
CA THR A 701 -6.20 -32.70 12.86
C THR A 701 -6.52 -32.14 11.48
N LEU A 702 -7.45 -32.77 10.76
CA LEU A 702 -7.94 -32.24 9.49
C LEU A 702 -8.82 -31.02 9.77
N VAL A 703 -8.32 -29.85 9.41
CA VAL A 703 -9.04 -28.59 9.55
C VAL A 703 -9.57 -28.16 8.18
N THR A 704 -10.87 -27.87 8.13
CA THR A 704 -11.51 -27.24 6.99
C THR A 704 -12.22 -25.99 7.50
N MET A 705 -11.77 -24.83 7.08
CA MET A 705 -12.36 -23.55 7.47
C MET A 705 -12.62 -22.71 6.22
N GLY A 706 -13.79 -22.10 6.17
CA GLY A 706 -14.14 -21.23 5.07
C GLY A 706 -15.13 -20.16 5.50
N ALA A 707 -15.02 -18.98 4.88
CA ALA A 707 -15.97 -17.90 5.07
C ALA A 707 -16.02 -16.98 3.86
N THR A 708 -17.22 -16.45 3.62
CA THR A 708 -17.44 -15.36 2.68
C THR A 708 -17.33 -14.04 3.43
N THR A 709 -16.42 -13.17 2.97
CA THR A 709 -16.15 -11.87 3.55
C THR A 709 -16.50 -10.78 2.55
N ALA A 710 -17.24 -9.77 2.99
CA ALA A 710 -17.48 -8.54 2.24
C ALA A 710 -16.63 -7.42 2.83
N MET A 711 -15.94 -6.68 1.96
CA MET A 711 -15.13 -5.51 2.32
C MET A 711 -15.66 -4.31 1.56
N PHE A 712 -15.94 -3.22 2.28
CA PHE A 712 -16.41 -1.97 1.73
C PHE A 712 -15.41 -0.87 2.09
N ASN A 713 -15.02 -0.07 1.11
CA ASN A 713 -14.22 1.13 1.32
C ASN A 713 -14.88 2.26 0.53
N ALA A 714 -15.04 3.40 1.18
CA ALA A 714 -15.58 4.58 0.52
C ALA A 714 -14.79 5.82 0.95
N SER A 715 -14.55 6.73 0.02
CA SER A 715 -14.06 8.06 0.34
C SER A 715 -14.79 9.11 -0.47
N ALA A 716 -15.01 10.26 0.16
CA ALA A 716 -15.60 11.44 -0.47
C ALA A 716 -14.79 12.67 -0.08
N SER A 717 -14.54 13.57 -1.02
CA SER A 717 -13.89 14.84 -0.74
C SER A 717 -14.65 15.99 -1.42
N TYR A 718 -14.69 17.15 -0.72
CA TYR A 718 -15.28 18.38 -1.20
C TYR A 718 -14.26 19.51 -1.22
N LYS A 719 -14.06 20.13 -2.37
CA LYS A 719 -13.16 21.28 -2.53
C LYS A 719 -13.94 22.59 -2.48
N PHE A 720 -13.71 23.38 -1.43
CA PHE A 720 -14.30 24.72 -1.26
C PHE A 720 -13.70 25.75 -2.22
N LYS A 721 -14.39 26.89 -2.38
CA LYS A 721 -13.90 27.99 -3.26
C LYS A 721 -12.56 28.57 -2.82
N ASN A 722 -12.29 28.63 -1.52
CA ASN A 722 -11.03 29.10 -0.92
C ASN A 722 -9.87 28.09 -0.99
N GLY A 723 -10.06 26.95 -1.65
CA GLY A 723 -9.04 25.92 -1.82
C GLY A 723 -8.97 24.89 -0.69
N ILE A 724 -9.71 25.05 0.41
CA ILE A 724 -9.83 24.05 1.46
C ILE A 724 -10.47 22.78 0.86
N VAL A 725 -9.95 21.61 1.23
CA VAL A 725 -10.53 20.31 0.89
C VAL A 725 -10.92 19.61 2.19
N ALA A 726 -12.22 19.31 2.34
CA ALA A 726 -12.72 18.43 3.38
C ALA A 726 -12.82 17.00 2.83
N GLU A 727 -12.55 16.01 3.66
CA GLU A 727 -12.55 14.60 3.28
C GLU A 727 -13.20 13.75 4.36
N LEU A 728 -14.00 12.78 3.93
CA LEU A 728 -14.55 11.70 4.72
C LEU A 728 -14.13 10.38 4.08
N ASN A 729 -13.56 9.46 4.84
CA ASN A 729 -13.28 8.12 4.38
C ASN A 729 -13.63 7.09 5.46
N GLY A 730 -13.95 5.89 5.03
CA GLY A 730 -14.27 4.80 5.91
C GLY A 730 -14.15 3.45 5.22
N PHE A 731 -13.98 2.44 6.05
CA PHE A 731 -14.00 1.06 5.62
C PHE A 731 -14.81 0.22 6.59
N CYS A 732 -15.37 -0.88 6.09
CA CYS A 732 -16.01 -1.91 6.87
C CYS A 732 -15.69 -3.27 6.25
N ARG A 733 -15.40 -4.26 7.10
CA ARG A 733 -15.21 -5.64 6.73
C ARG A 733 -16.12 -6.51 7.58
N THR A 734 -16.85 -7.41 6.98
CA THR A 734 -17.64 -8.44 7.69
C THR A 734 -16.71 -9.48 8.33
N ALA A 735 -17.25 -10.32 9.18
CA ALA A 735 -16.52 -11.46 9.73
C ALA A 735 -15.93 -12.34 8.60
N GLY A 736 -14.83 -13.04 8.91
CA GLY A 736 -14.16 -13.89 7.93
C GLY A 736 -13.11 -14.79 8.57
N VAL A 737 -12.44 -15.60 7.76
CA VAL A 737 -11.34 -16.48 8.18
C VAL A 737 -9.99 -16.03 7.64
N GLU A 738 -8.99 -16.05 8.51
CA GLU A 738 -7.59 -15.81 8.20
C GLU A 738 -6.73 -16.97 8.73
N GLY A 739 -6.39 -17.91 7.86
CA GLY A 739 -5.77 -19.17 8.26
C GLY A 739 -6.71 -19.98 9.17
N ILE A 740 -6.26 -20.22 10.39
CA ILE A 740 -7.01 -20.94 11.43
C ILE A 740 -7.82 -20.01 12.36
N PHE A 741 -7.79 -18.69 12.12
CA PHE A 741 -8.48 -17.70 12.95
C PHE A 741 -9.79 -17.26 12.30
N SER A 742 -10.86 -17.27 13.09
CA SER A 742 -12.10 -16.58 12.77
C SER A 742 -12.04 -15.18 13.32
N ILE A 743 -12.07 -14.17 12.45
CA ILE A 743 -11.99 -12.74 12.82
C ILE A 743 -13.38 -12.14 12.66
N GLN A 744 -13.84 -11.39 13.66
CA GLN A 744 -15.12 -10.69 13.63
C GLN A 744 -15.09 -9.47 12.70
N ALA A 745 -16.26 -8.90 12.46
CA ALA A 745 -16.38 -7.69 11.67
C ALA A 745 -15.64 -6.52 12.33
N LEU A 746 -15.00 -5.68 11.50
CA LEU A 746 -14.32 -4.48 11.94
C LEU A 746 -14.43 -3.38 10.90
N GLY A 747 -14.31 -2.13 11.35
CA GLY A 747 -14.33 -0.99 10.45
C GLY A 747 -13.89 0.28 11.14
N GLY A 748 -13.83 1.39 10.40
CA GLY A 748 -13.46 2.68 10.93
C GLY A 748 -13.85 3.83 10.02
N VAL A 749 -14.08 4.99 10.61
CA VAL A 749 -14.39 6.24 9.91
C VAL A 749 -13.38 7.30 10.28
N ASN A 750 -12.87 8.00 9.26
CA ASN A 750 -11.89 9.07 9.40
C ASN A 750 -12.40 10.33 8.72
N VAL A 751 -12.09 11.48 9.29
CA VAL A 751 -12.37 12.80 8.70
C VAL A 751 -11.10 13.61 8.61
N GLY A 752 -11.02 14.49 7.62
CA GLY A 752 -9.86 15.35 7.44
C GLY A 752 -10.20 16.64 6.74
N ALA A 753 -9.34 17.63 6.93
CA ALA A 753 -9.36 18.88 6.18
C ALA A 753 -7.94 19.30 5.82
N SER A 754 -7.76 19.83 4.62
CA SER A 754 -6.48 20.41 4.20
C SER A 754 -6.70 21.82 3.67
N MET A 755 -5.82 22.74 4.09
CA MET A 755 -5.86 24.15 3.71
C MET A 755 -4.55 24.55 3.06
N PRO A 756 -4.55 24.95 1.78
CA PRO A 756 -3.37 25.53 1.15
C PRO A 756 -3.10 26.94 1.71
N MET A 757 -1.84 27.26 1.96
CA MET A 757 -1.37 28.52 2.52
C MET A 757 -0.24 29.10 1.65
N PHE A 758 0.08 30.41 1.82
CA PHE A 758 1.19 31.08 1.20
C PHE A 758 1.26 30.86 -0.34
N LYS A 759 0.14 31.08 -1.06
CA LYS A 759 0.01 30.86 -2.51
C LYS A 759 0.41 29.41 -2.91
N ASN A 760 -0.08 28.41 -2.16
CA ASN A 760 0.18 26.97 -2.33
C ASN A 760 1.62 26.52 -2.05
N LYS A 761 2.43 27.34 -1.37
CA LYS A 761 3.78 26.94 -0.90
C LYS A 761 3.71 26.14 0.39
N ALA A 762 2.67 26.31 1.21
CA ALA A 762 2.45 25.54 2.41
C ALA A 762 1.05 24.88 2.40
N THR A 763 0.90 23.85 3.21
CA THR A 763 -0.36 23.15 3.45
C THR A 763 -0.47 22.82 4.93
N LEU A 764 -1.60 23.23 5.53
CA LEU A 764 -1.98 22.81 6.87
C LEU A 764 -3.05 21.70 6.74
N ARG A 765 -2.88 20.60 7.50
CA ARG A 765 -3.83 19.47 7.50
C ARG A 765 -4.26 19.16 8.91
N LEU A 766 -5.58 18.98 9.08
CA LEU A 766 -6.21 18.46 10.29
C LEU A 766 -6.81 17.09 9.95
N SER A 767 -6.64 16.10 10.82
CA SER A 767 -7.21 14.77 10.65
C SER A 767 -7.70 14.22 11.96
N ALA A 768 -8.86 13.54 11.94
CA ALA A 768 -9.35 12.73 13.06
C ALA A 768 -9.61 11.31 12.54
N ARG A 769 -9.02 10.32 13.19
CA ARG A 769 -9.04 8.91 12.76
C ARG A 769 -9.84 8.09 13.77
N ASP A 770 -10.50 7.06 13.22
CA ASP A 770 -11.31 6.10 14.00
C ASP A 770 -12.21 6.80 15.00
N ILE A 771 -12.96 7.82 14.51
CA ILE A 771 -13.75 8.73 15.37
C ILE A 771 -14.75 8.00 16.28
N PHE A 772 -15.19 6.78 15.89
CA PHE A 772 -16.11 5.95 16.66
C PHE A 772 -15.40 4.85 17.48
N TRP A 773 -14.05 4.77 17.39
CA TRP A 773 -13.24 3.74 18.06
C TRP A 773 -13.71 2.31 17.77
N THR A 774 -13.91 2.00 16.52
CA THR A 774 -14.46 0.73 16.03
C THR A 774 -13.40 -0.22 15.47
N GLN A 775 -12.13 0.19 15.39
CA GLN A 775 -11.02 -0.65 14.91
C GLN A 775 -10.51 -1.61 15.99
N LYS A 776 -11.41 -2.31 16.66
CA LYS A 776 -11.10 -3.36 17.63
C LYS A 776 -11.05 -4.70 16.92
N VAL A 777 -10.03 -5.52 17.20
CA VAL A 777 -9.88 -6.82 16.56
C VAL A 777 -10.32 -7.91 17.52
N ASN A 778 -11.43 -8.57 17.21
CA ASN A 778 -11.94 -9.71 17.95
C ASN A 778 -11.81 -10.97 17.09
N GLY A 779 -11.37 -12.06 17.69
CA GLY A 779 -11.24 -13.32 16.97
C GLY A 779 -11.11 -14.52 17.89
N TYR A 780 -11.16 -15.71 17.29
CA TYR A 780 -10.94 -16.95 18.00
C TYR A 780 -10.32 -17.99 17.07
N SER A 781 -9.67 -18.98 17.67
CA SER A 781 -9.18 -20.18 17.01
C SER A 781 -9.67 -21.41 17.80
N ARG A 782 -10.42 -22.31 17.14
CA ARG A 782 -11.00 -23.50 17.74
C ARG A 782 -10.87 -24.68 16.78
N PHE A 783 -9.96 -25.58 17.11
CA PHE A 783 -9.75 -26.83 16.39
C PHE A 783 -8.97 -27.83 17.27
N GLY A 784 -9.26 -29.13 17.17
CA GLY A 784 -8.60 -30.14 17.97
C GLY A 784 -8.76 -29.88 19.48
N THR A 785 -7.65 -29.64 20.17
CA THR A 785 -7.60 -29.23 21.59
C THR A 785 -7.47 -27.72 21.78
N VAL A 786 -7.22 -26.99 20.71
CA VAL A 786 -7.09 -25.52 20.76
C VAL A 786 -8.43 -24.84 20.93
N ASP A 787 -8.60 -24.05 21.97
CA ASP A 787 -9.76 -23.19 22.22
C ASP A 787 -9.27 -21.87 22.83
N ALA A 788 -9.03 -20.89 21.96
CA ALA A 788 -8.53 -19.57 22.34
C ALA A 788 -9.32 -18.46 21.65
N ALA A 789 -9.76 -17.47 22.41
CA ALA A 789 -10.38 -16.25 21.92
C ALA A 789 -9.54 -15.04 22.33
N PHE A 790 -9.57 -13.99 21.52
CA PHE A 790 -8.79 -12.79 21.78
C PHE A 790 -9.56 -11.51 21.39
N ASN A 791 -9.27 -10.44 22.13
CA ASN A 791 -9.75 -9.09 21.85
C ASN A 791 -8.56 -8.14 21.94
N ILE A 792 -8.28 -7.39 20.88
CA ILE A 792 -7.18 -6.42 20.80
C ILE A 792 -7.79 -5.02 20.71
N LEU A 793 -7.46 -4.17 21.69
CA LEU A 793 -7.92 -2.80 21.82
C LEU A 793 -6.75 -1.85 21.52
N PRO A 794 -6.61 -1.35 20.27
CA PRO A 794 -5.53 -0.45 19.90
C PRO A 794 -5.84 1.00 20.27
N ASP A 795 -4.79 1.80 20.46
CA ASP A 795 -4.86 3.27 20.49
C ASP A 795 -5.03 3.82 19.05
N SER A 796 -6.25 3.64 18.49
CA SER A 796 -6.58 3.96 17.08
C SER A 796 -7.25 5.33 16.91
N ARG A 797 -7.96 5.83 17.94
CA ARG A 797 -8.64 7.13 17.90
C ARG A 797 -7.66 8.26 18.12
N THR A 798 -7.37 9.02 17.05
CA THR A 798 -6.35 10.06 17.09
C THR A 798 -6.79 11.32 16.37
N VAL A 799 -6.28 12.49 16.84
CA VAL A 799 -6.41 13.78 16.15
C VAL A 799 -5.01 14.27 15.82
N GLY A 800 -4.79 14.68 14.57
CA GLY A 800 -3.47 15.09 14.08
C GLY A 800 -3.51 16.42 13.34
N LEU A 801 -2.46 17.23 13.53
CA LEU A 801 -2.18 18.46 12.81
C LEU A 801 -0.83 18.32 12.10
N THR A 802 -0.78 18.59 10.80
CA THR A 802 0.45 18.54 10.01
C THR A 802 0.62 19.82 9.21
N PHE A 803 1.80 20.41 9.29
CA PHE A 803 2.21 21.56 8.48
C PHE A 803 3.31 21.16 7.52
N GLY A 804 3.15 21.45 6.24
CA GLY A 804 4.13 21.21 5.19
C GLY A 804 4.48 22.51 4.47
N TYR A 805 5.76 22.76 4.23
CA TYR A 805 6.25 23.92 3.48
C TYR A 805 7.20 23.49 2.36
N ARG A 806 7.08 24.12 1.16
CA ARG A 806 7.90 23.81 0.00
C ARG A 806 8.60 25.06 -0.52
N PHE A 807 9.92 24.95 -0.67
CA PHE A 807 10.78 25.89 -1.38
C PHE A 807 11.14 25.30 -2.74
N THR A 808 10.88 26.01 -3.82
CA THR A 808 11.22 25.55 -5.17
C THR A 808 11.77 26.72 -5.99
N LYS A 809 12.94 26.52 -6.63
CA LYS A 809 13.55 27.51 -7.54
C LYS A 809 14.15 26.79 -8.75
N GLY A 810 13.68 27.09 -9.99
CA GLY A 810 14.27 26.55 -11.24
C GLY A 810 13.26 26.22 -12.36
N LYS A 811 13.78 25.78 -13.56
CA LYS A 811 13.03 25.44 -14.79
C LYS A 811 13.00 23.92 -15.08
N LEU A 812 11.97 23.43 -15.79
CA LEU A 812 11.70 22.01 -16.06
C LEU A 812 12.50 21.41 -17.24
N ASN A 813 13.00 20.20 -17.13
CA ASN A 813 13.63 19.42 -18.21
C ASN A 813 13.55 17.87 -17.96
N ASN A 814 13.47 16.97 -18.96
CA ASN A 814 13.01 15.56 -18.83
C ASN A 814 14.11 14.47 -18.86
N ASN A 815 14.35 13.67 -17.80
CA ASN A 815 15.15 12.43 -17.81
C ASN A 815 14.68 11.36 -16.80
N LYS A 816 14.78 10.05 -17.14
CA LYS A 816 14.19 8.89 -16.40
C LYS A 816 15.24 7.97 -15.76
N ARG A 817 14.98 7.47 -14.53
CA ARG A 817 15.77 6.50 -13.76
C ARG A 817 15.02 5.18 -13.53
N LYS A 818 15.73 4.03 -13.45
CA LYS A 818 15.22 2.72 -13.02
C LYS A 818 16.20 2.12 -12.02
N VAL A 819 15.77 1.44 -10.96
CA VAL A 819 16.62 0.74 -9.96
C VAL A 819 15.81 -0.24 -9.09
N GLY A 820 16.42 -1.30 -8.57
CA GLY A 820 15.98 -2.18 -7.49
C GLY A 820 16.15 -3.68 -7.77
N GLY A 821 17.28 -4.29 -7.32
CA GLY A 821 17.57 -5.71 -7.46
C GLY A 821 17.21 -6.59 -6.25
N ALA A 822 17.37 -6.09 -5.02
CA ALA A 822 17.25 -6.84 -3.75
C ALA A 822 15.85 -6.78 -3.09
N ALA A 823 14.79 -6.56 -3.86
CA ALA A 823 13.45 -6.29 -3.35
C ALA A 823 12.82 -7.44 -2.56
N ASP A 824 12.99 -8.65 -3.06
CA ASP A 824 12.42 -9.85 -2.45
C ASP A 824 13.10 -10.14 -1.11
N GLU A 825 14.41 -10.17 -1.12
CA GLU A 825 15.23 -10.47 0.06
C GLU A 825 14.95 -9.45 1.17
N GLN A 826 14.82 -8.18 0.80
CA GLN A 826 14.53 -7.11 1.76
C GLN A 826 13.11 -7.18 2.34
N SER A 827 12.11 -7.56 1.54
CA SER A 827 10.72 -7.69 2.01
C SER A 827 10.55 -8.78 3.07
N ARG A 828 11.53 -9.69 3.19
CA ARG A 828 11.56 -10.80 4.15
C ARG A 828 12.29 -10.46 5.46
N VAL A 829 12.92 -9.29 5.52
CA VAL A 829 13.52 -8.76 6.75
C VAL A 829 12.40 -8.13 7.57
N LYS A 830 12.02 -8.80 8.65
CA LYS A 830 11.10 -8.25 9.66
C LYS A 830 11.90 -7.85 10.89
N GLY A 831 11.52 -6.74 11.51
CA GLY A 831 11.88 -6.43 12.87
C GLY A 831 11.37 -7.53 13.81
N ILE A 832 12.01 -7.69 14.95
CA ILE A 832 11.51 -8.58 16.01
C ILE A 832 10.28 -7.89 16.58
N ASP A 833 9.08 -8.34 16.17
CA ASP A 833 7.82 -7.84 16.73
C ASP A 833 7.67 -8.40 18.15
N ASN A 834 7.65 -7.51 19.13
CA ASN A 834 7.32 -7.81 20.54
C ASN A 834 5.81 -7.69 20.78
#